data_71228113b2d3a93e26a38b6bcb23c458
#
_entry.id   71228113b2d3a93e26a38b6bcb23c458
#
_cell.length_a   1.000
_cell.length_b   1.000
_cell.length_c   1.000
_cell.angle_alpha   90.00
_cell.angle_beta   90.00
_cell.angle_gamma   90.00
#
_symmetry.space_group_name_H-M   'P 1'
#
loop_
_entity.id
_entity.type
_entity.pdbx_description
1 polymer ?
#
loop_
_entity_poly.entity_id
_entity_poly.type
_entity_poly.pdbx_seq_one_letter_code
_entity_poly.pdbx_strand_id
1 'polypeptide(L)'
;MARSYLVKDKPDAILNIVDATNIERNLYLTTQLSELGIPMVIALNMIDVTRKNGDKIDLKKLGAALGCEVVETSALKGEGSVEAAKLAAKMAKKEGVHTPPHVFQGSVEHALAHIEDLITHRDGQEEAHHHHADGSVHQGGIVAENLSRWYAIKLFERDEKAVAELNLPADIRKAIEEIIVGCEKEMDDDSESIITNQRYAYIAKLMDTCVKKGRKKGALTVSDKIDRIVTNRILALPIFVAVMFVVYYISVTTIGSIVTDFTNDTFVAAWIQEPAKNWLTNVGCAEWLVGLIGDGIIGGVGAVLGFVPQMLVLFFMLAILEDVGYMARVAFIMDRIFRKLGLSGKSFIPMLISSGCGVPGVMASRTIENDRDRKMTIMTTTFIPCGAKMPIIALIAGALFHNAGWVATAAYFIGVAAVIFSGIVLKKTKMFAGDPAPFVMELPSYHAPAWTNVFHSMWERGWSFIKRAGTVILLSSILIWLTSNYGWQAETATAEPTDNEPVAAETVAPDEKAAPADEAAPAEETAGKMVFGAVDDMDDSMLGRAGSFAAPIFKPLGFGDWKPTVATVMGLVAKEEVVNVFGVLYSTDTDDMDTATLLEEGDAAQIEEGLSPIAQGFNEASDGHGKLAAFAFMLFNLLCAPCFAAMGAIKREMNNAKWTWFAIGYQCVFAYCVALVVYQLGLLFMGCGFTAATAAAIVVLAVMLYLLLRKNPYNEEHLDQKVRV
;
A
#
# COMPACT_ATOMS: atom_id res chain seq x y z
N MET A 1 13.47 17.13 4.45
CA MET A 1 12.98 17.41 5.81
C MET A 1 14.09 17.38 6.85
N ALA A 2 14.81 16.26 7.10
CA ALA A 2 15.85 16.20 8.14
C ALA A 2 16.95 17.25 7.97
N ARG A 3 17.49 17.41 6.74
CA ARG A 3 18.50 18.42 6.42
C ARG A 3 18.02 19.85 6.75
N SER A 4 16.80 20.20 6.30
CA SER A 4 16.26 21.55 6.56
C SER A 4 16.04 21.81 8.04
N TYR A 5 15.68 20.80 8.82
CA TYR A 5 15.56 20.88 10.26
C TYR A 5 16.93 21.15 10.92
N LEU A 6 17.94 20.35 10.55
CA LEU A 6 19.28 20.51 11.15
C LEU A 6 19.93 21.86 10.84
N VAL A 7 19.72 22.40 9.64
CA VAL A 7 20.32 23.66 9.20
C VAL A 7 19.54 24.88 9.70
N LYS A 8 18.18 24.83 9.67
CA LYS A 8 17.31 25.97 9.99
C LYS A 8 16.94 26.05 11.46
N ASP A 9 16.50 24.92 12.04
CA ASP A 9 16.01 24.89 13.42
C ASP A 9 17.16 24.68 14.45
N LYS A 10 18.36 24.25 14.00
CA LYS A 10 19.60 24.08 14.77
C LYS A 10 19.35 23.43 16.14
N PRO A 11 19.15 22.13 16.21
CA PRO A 11 18.97 21.45 17.50
C PRO A 11 20.22 21.58 18.37
N ASP A 12 20.04 21.60 19.69
CA ASP A 12 21.14 21.79 20.66
C ASP A 12 22.10 20.59 20.70
N ALA A 13 21.66 19.38 20.30
CA ALA A 13 22.51 18.20 20.18
C ALA A 13 21.89 17.18 19.21
N ILE A 14 22.76 16.34 18.66
CA ILE A 14 22.39 15.21 17.78
C ILE A 14 22.68 13.90 18.50
N LEU A 15 21.70 13.01 18.60
CA LEU A 15 21.91 11.61 18.97
C LEU A 15 21.88 10.77 17.67
N ASN A 16 23.06 10.37 17.22
CA ASN A 16 23.24 9.59 16.00
C ASN A 16 23.34 8.08 16.31
N ILE A 17 22.42 7.29 15.79
CA ILE A 17 22.41 5.84 15.96
C ILE A 17 23.18 5.19 14.81
N VAL A 18 24.27 4.48 15.15
CA VAL A 18 25.18 3.85 14.21
C VAL A 18 25.14 2.33 14.41
N ASP A 19 24.93 1.59 13.33
CA ASP A 19 24.99 0.12 13.35
C ASP A 19 26.45 -0.35 13.44
N ALA A 20 26.83 -0.97 14.56
CA ALA A 20 28.17 -1.48 14.80
C ALA A 20 28.57 -2.65 13.88
N THR A 21 27.61 -3.36 13.29
CA THR A 21 27.90 -4.47 12.37
C THR A 21 28.32 -3.97 10.99
N ASN A 22 27.86 -2.77 10.60
CA ASN A 22 28.12 -2.10 9.33
C ASN A 22 28.68 -0.66 9.57
N ILE A 23 29.58 -0.54 10.52
CA ILE A 23 30.06 0.75 11.03
C ILE A 23 30.68 1.62 9.91
N GLU A 24 31.45 1.04 9.01
CA GLU A 24 32.13 1.74 7.91
C GLU A 24 31.17 2.57 7.05
N ARG A 25 30.03 1.99 6.67
CA ARG A 25 29.02 2.69 5.88
C ARG A 25 28.25 3.71 6.69
N ASN A 26 27.90 3.39 7.92
CA ASN A 26 27.13 4.27 8.78
C ASN A 26 27.91 5.53 9.20
N LEU A 27 29.25 5.42 9.26
CA LEU A 27 30.13 6.56 9.52
C LEU A 27 30.11 7.61 8.41
N TYR A 28 29.69 7.26 7.18
CA TYR A 28 29.53 8.23 6.10
C TYR A 28 28.52 9.33 6.45
N LEU A 29 27.36 8.95 6.97
CA LEU A 29 26.38 9.93 7.47
C LEU A 29 26.92 10.67 8.71
N THR A 30 27.66 9.96 9.57
CA THR A 30 28.27 10.55 10.77
C THR A 30 29.25 11.68 10.43
N THR A 31 30.08 11.52 9.39
CA THR A 31 30.98 12.59 8.93
C THR A 31 30.20 13.79 8.41
N GLN A 32 29.10 13.59 7.69
CA GLN A 32 28.25 14.68 7.23
C GLN A 32 27.54 15.43 8.37
N LEU A 33 27.14 14.71 9.43
CA LEU A 33 26.54 15.33 10.61
C LEU A 33 27.55 16.13 11.43
N SER A 34 28.79 15.63 11.53
CA SER A 34 29.85 16.34 12.25
C SER A 34 30.25 17.66 11.57
N GLU A 35 30.10 17.76 10.25
CA GLU A 35 30.36 18.97 9.47
C GLU A 35 29.43 20.15 9.82
N LEU A 36 28.27 19.87 10.46
CA LEU A 36 27.33 20.92 10.93
C LEU A 36 27.78 21.67 12.19
N GLY A 37 28.81 21.17 12.86
CA GLY A 37 29.32 21.79 14.12
C GLY A 37 28.36 21.68 15.31
N ILE A 38 27.31 20.84 15.21
CA ILE A 38 26.35 20.60 16.30
C ILE A 38 26.90 19.49 17.21
N PRO A 39 26.85 19.65 18.57
CA PRO A 39 27.28 18.62 19.50
C PRO A 39 26.59 17.28 19.19
N MET A 40 27.37 16.19 19.04
CA MET A 40 26.87 14.91 18.65
C MET A 40 27.28 13.80 19.62
N VAL A 41 26.37 12.89 19.89
CA VAL A 41 26.63 11.63 20.60
C VAL A 41 26.32 10.46 19.66
N ILE A 42 27.25 9.52 19.55
CA ILE A 42 27.06 8.30 18.78
C ILE A 42 26.57 7.19 19.71
N ALA A 43 25.37 6.68 19.46
CA ALA A 43 24.88 5.43 20.03
C ALA A 43 25.23 4.28 19.09
N LEU A 44 26.29 3.53 19.45
CA LEU A 44 26.78 2.41 18.65
C LEU A 44 25.93 1.18 18.94
N ASN A 45 24.91 0.95 18.11
CA ASN A 45 23.91 -0.10 18.30
C ASN A 45 24.35 -1.45 17.76
N MET A 46 23.63 -2.53 18.13
CA MET A 46 23.95 -3.92 17.80
C MET A 46 25.29 -4.43 18.36
N ILE A 47 25.73 -3.86 19.46
CA ILE A 47 27.01 -4.25 20.07
C ILE A 47 27.03 -5.71 20.56
N ASP A 48 25.88 -6.28 20.88
CA ASP A 48 25.72 -7.68 21.23
C ASP A 48 26.07 -8.62 20.05
N VAL A 49 25.78 -8.20 18.81
CA VAL A 49 26.13 -8.94 17.59
C VAL A 49 27.64 -8.85 17.32
N THR A 50 28.23 -7.66 17.44
CA THR A 50 29.69 -7.46 17.27
C THR A 50 30.48 -8.24 18.30
N ARG A 51 30.05 -8.26 19.56
CA ARG A 51 30.65 -9.07 20.63
C ARG A 51 30.57 -10.57 20.32
N LYS A 52 29.43 -11.08 19.80
CA LYS A 52 29.32 -12.48 19.35
C LYS A 52 30.24 -12.81 18.17
N ASN A 53 30.48 -11.85 17.28
CA ASN A 53 31.39 -12.00 16.16
C ASN A 53 32.87 -11.95 16.58
N GLY A 54 33.15 -11.53 17.82
CA GLY A 54 34.51 -11.35 18.34
C GLY A 54 35.18 -10.06 17.88
N ASP A 55 34.44 -9.14 17.32
CA ASP A 55 34.91 -7.82 16.88
C ASP A 55 35.11 -6.93 18.10
N LYS A 56 36.18 -6.15 18.10
CA LYS A 56 36.50 -5.17 19.15
C LYS A 56 36.61 -3.79 18.57
N ILE A 57 35.79 -2.87 19.08
CA ILE A 57 35.75 -1.46 18.69
C ILE A 57 36.33 -0.64 19.84
N ASP A 58 37.32 0.21 19.54
CA ASP A 58 37.90 1.12 20.51
C ASP A 58 37.10 2.44 20.51
N LEU A 59 36.13 2.54 21.43
CA LEU A 59 35.21 3.67 21.52
C LEU A 59 35.93 4.99 21.78
N LYS A 60 37.01 4.96 22.59
CA LYS A 60 37.77 6.19 22.93
C LYS A 60 38.48 6.75 21.72
N LYS A 61 39.12 5.87 20.92
CA LYS A 61 39.78 6.31 19.69
C LYS A 61 38.76 6.77 18.64
N LEU A 62 37.64 6.03 18.51
CA LEU A 62 36.57 6.41 17.60
C LEU A 62 35.98 7.79 17.95
N GLY A 63 35.67 8.01 19.21
CA GLY A 63 35.14 9.28 19.70
C GLY A 63 36.14 10.43 19.55
N ALA A 64 37.40 10.21 19.87
CA ALA A 64 38.46 11.21 19.70
C ALA A 64 38.67 11.60 18.23
N ALA A 65 38.60 10.65 17.31
CA ALA A 65 38.77 10.91 15.88
C ALA A 65 37.56 11.61 15.24
N LEU A 66 36.34 11.35 15.72
CA LEU A 66 35.11 12.00 15.23
C LEU A 66 34.75 13.25 16.07
N GLY A 67 35.50 13.53 17.12
CA GLY A 67 35.24 14.67 17.99
C GLY A 67 33.96 14.55 18.83
N CYS A 68 33.43 13.36 19.08
CA CYS A 68 32.15 13.14 19.75
C CYS A 68 32.22 12.02 20.80
N GLU A 69 31.26 12.00 21.70
CA GLU A 69 31.12 10.89 22.67
C GLU A 69 30.45 9.68 22.02
N VAL A 70 30.96 8.48 22.34
CA VAL A 70 30.45 7.20 21.80
C VAL A 70 29.99 6.31 22.93
N VAL A 71 28.76 5.81 22.85
CA VAL A 71 28.13 4.90 23.82
C VAL A 71 27.74 3.61 23.15
N GLU A 72 28.08 2.48 23.77
CA GLU A 72 27.61 1.15 23.33
C GLU A 72 26.12 1.00 23.65
N THR A 73 25.36 0.53 22.68
CA THR A 73 23.92 0.28 22.87
C THR A 73 23.53 -1.06 22.26
N SER A 74 22.53 -1.70 22.89
CA SER A 74 21.80 -2.82 22.31
C SER A 74 20.30 -2.56 22.49
N ALA A 75 19.65 -2.02 21.48
CA ALA A 75 18.23 -1.69 21.53
C ALA A 75 17.38 -2.93 21.83
N LEU A 76 17.77 -4.11 21.30
CA LEU A 76 17.08 -5.36 21.55
C LEU A 76 17.11 -5.78 23.03
N LYS A 77 18.18 -5.48 23.75
CA LYS A 77 18.32 -5.81 25.17
C LYS A 77 18.01 -4.64 26.11
N GLY A 78 17.76 -3.46 25.56
CA GLY A 78 17.55 -2.24 26.34
C GLY A 78 18.82 -1.69 26.99
N GLU A 79 20.00 -2.19 26.61
CA GLU A 79 21.28 -1.76 27.19
C GLU A 79 21.75 -0.43 26.58
N GLY A 80 22.22 0.52 27.39
CA GLY A 80 22.88 1.77 26.98
C GLY A 80 21.97 2.85 26.38
N SER A 81 20.72 2.58 26.04
CA SER A 81 19.84 3.54 25.36
C SER A 81 19.54 4.78 26.21
N VAL A 82 19.26 4.57 27.50
CA VAL A 82 18.99 5.65 28.47
C VAL A 82 20.25 6.47 28.74
N GLU A 83 21.41 5.84 28.78
CA GLU A 83 22.70 6.49 28.98
C GLU A 83 23.05 7.40 27.78
N ALA A 84 22.87 6.89 26.55
CA ALA A 84 23.06 7.67 25.34
C ALA A 84 22.15 8.92 25.30
N ALA A 85 20.88 8.76 25.65
CA ALA A 85 19.94 9.89 25.71
C ALA A 85 20.31 10.92 26.79
N LYS A 86 20.71 10.46 27.99
CA LYS A 86 21.18 11.35 29.07
C LYS A 86 22.45 12.08 28.66
N LEU A 87 23.35 11.42 27.96
CA LEU A 87 24.60 12.04 27.50
C LEU A 87 24.30 13.08 26.42
N ALA A 88 23.41 12.81 25.46
CA ALA A 88 22.98 13.79 24.48
C ALA A 88 22.35 15.02 25.14
N ALA A 89 21.47 14.84 26.12
CA ALA A 89 20.88 15.93 26.89
C ALA A 89 21.89 16.71 27.71
N LYS A 90 22.98 16.09 28.15
CA LYS A 90 24.10 16.75 28.83
C LYS A 90 24.93 17.55 27.86
N MET A 91 25.20 17.04 26.67
CA MET A 91 25.94 17.74 25.62
C MET A 91 25.18 18.97 25.10
N ALA A 92 23.85 18.89 25.00
CA ALA A 92 22.97 20.01 24.64
C ALA A 92 23.08 21.21 25.61
N LYS A 93 23.43 20.95 26.86
CA LYS A 93 23.62 22.03 27.88
C LYS A 93 25.04 22.59 27.93
N LYS A 94 25.96 22.01 27.17
CA LYS A 94 27.36 22.40 27.18
C LYS A 94 27.56 23.48 26.12
N GLU A 95 27.74 24.71 26.54
CA GLU A 95 28.10 25.80 25.63
C GLU A 95 29.50 25.53 25.05
N GLY A 96 29.60 25.41 23.75
CA GLY A 96 30.86 25.25 23.03
C GLY A 96 30.63 24.82 21.58
N VAL A 97 31.33 25.45 20.67
CA VAL A 97 31.33 25.06 19.26
C VAL A 97 32.06 23.73 19.14
N HIS A 98 31.38 22.75 18.59
CA HIS A 98 31.99 21.47 18.27
C HIS A 98 32.89 21.65 17.04
N THR A 99 34.19 21.34 17.19
CA THR A 99 35.13 21.43 16.07
C THR A 99 34.97 20.18 15.18
N PRO A 100 34.57 20.35 13.91
CA PRO A 100 34.45 19.21 12.99
C PRO A 100 35.80 18.53 12.80
N PRO A 101 35.85 17.20 12.61
CA PRO A 101 37.07 16.48 12.28
C PRO A 101 37.59 16.90 10.90
N HIS A 102 38.89 16.93 10.70
CA HIS A 102 39.53 17.13 9.39
C HIS A 102 39.39 15.88 8.54
N VAL A 103 38.34 15.83 7.75
CA VAL A 103 37.99 14.68 6.88
C VAL A 103 38.75 14.76 5.55
N PHE A 104 38.92 15.97 5.00
CA PHE A 104 39.51 16.21 3.70
C PHE A 104 41.00 16.53 3.80
N GLN A 105 41.77 16.26 2.76
CA GLN A 105 43.22 16.43 2.71
C GLN A 105 43.69 16.96 1.34
N GLY A 106 44.89 17.59 1.34
CA GLY A 106 45.55 18.07 0.11
C GLY A 106 44.81 19.19 -0.60
N SER A 107 44.76 19.12 -1.94
CA SER A 107 44.16 20.12 -2.81
C SER A 107 42.67 20.33 -2.53
N VAL A 108 41.95 19.28 -2.11
CA VAL A 108 40.54 19.36 -1.76
C VAL A 108 40.33 20.23 -0.52
N GLU A 109 41.16 20.07 0.52
CA GLU A 109 41.10 20.90 1.72
C GLU A 109 41.41 22.37 1.42
N HIS A 110 42.40 22.61 0.54
CA HIS A 110 42.70 23.98 0.08
C HIS A 110 41.52 24.58 -0.68
N ALA A 111 40.92 23.85 -1.60
CA ALA A 111 39.76 24.31 -2.35
C ALA A 111 38.57 24.64 -1.44
N LEU A 112 38.28 23.77 -0.46
CA LEU A 112 37.22 24.01 0.53
C LEU A 112 37.50 25.23 1.42
N ALA A 113 38.76 25.44 1.88
CA ALA A 113 39.14 26.58 2.66
C ALA A 113 38.99 27.90 1.86
N HIS A 114 39.35 27.88 0.58
CA HIS A 114 39.15 29.08 -0.28
C HIS A 114 37.66 29.38 -0.50
N ILE A 115 36.81 28.34 -0.70
CA ILE A 115 35.36 28.54 -0.84
C ILE A 115 34.79 29.08 0.49
N GLU A 116 35.27 28.57 1.62
CA GLU A 116 34.84 29.01 2.96
C GLU A 116 35.18 30.48 3.17
N ASP A 117 36.37 30.92 2.79
CA ASP A 117 36.82 32.31 2.86
C ASP A 117 35.94 33.23 2.00
N LEU A 118 35.63 32.82 0.75
CA LEU A 118 34.77 33.59 -0.16
C LEU A 118 33.32 33.76 0.35
N ILE A 119 32.79 32.83 1.13
CA ILE A 119 31.43 32.93 1.68
C ILE A 119 31.37 33.59 3.06
N THR A 120 32.47 33.61 3.80
CA THR A 120 32.57 34.26 5.11
C THR A 120 33.11 35.70 5.02
N HIS A 121 34.09 35.97 4.17
CA HIS A 121 34.69 37.29 4.01
C HIS A 121 34.35 37.86 2.63
N ARG A 122 33.81 39.06 2.60
CA ARG A 122 33.59 39.81 1.37
C ARG A 122 34.89 40.46 0.95
N ASP A 123 35.55 39.94 -0.06
CA ASP A 123 36.76 40.56 -0.61
C ASP A 123 36.54 42.05 -0.86
N GLY A 124 37.36 42.88 -0.20
CA GLY A 124 37.59 44.28 -0.58
C GLY A 124 37.03 45.37 0.32
N GLN A 125 36.69 45.09 1.57
CA GLN A 125 36.56 46.19 2.57
C GLN A 125 37.49 45.92 3.74
N GLU A 126 38.58 46.68 3.75
CA GLU A 126 39.41 46.91 4.95
C GLU A 126 38.53 47.24 6.15
N GLU A 127 38.90 46.68 7.29
CA GLU A 127 38.37 46.84 8.61
C GLU A 127 37.63 48.18 8.87
N ALA A 128 36.31 48.19 8.67
CA ALA A 128 35.46 49.17 9.27
C ALA A 128 34.72 48.51 10.45
N HIS A 129 35.41 48.40 11.58
CA HIS A 129 34.78 48.10 12.86
C HIS A 129 33.84 49.24 13.23
N HIS A 130 32.60 49.19 12.81
CA HIS A 130 31.54 50.01 13.36
C HIS A 130 31.04 49.37 14.66
N HIS A 131 31.60 49.83 15.78
CA HIS A 131 31.02 49.59 17.09
C HIS A 131 29.71 50.37 17.22
N HIS A 132 28.58 49.69 17.16
CA HIS A 132 27.31 50.23 17.62
C HIS A 132 27.29 50.27 19.16
N ALA A 133 26.64 51.27 19.72
CA ALA A 133 26.55 51.54 21.17
C ALA A 133 25.80 50.45 21.97
N ASP A 134 25.29 49.42 21.33
CA ASP A 134 24.56 48.27 21.92
C ASP A 134 25.40 46.97 22.04
N GLY A 135 26.67 47.00 21.62
CA GLY A 135 27.56 45.84 21.74
C GLY A 135 27.31 44.70 20.77
N SER A 136 26.44 44.88 19.75
CA SER A 136 26.21 43.86 18.72
C SER A 136 27.20 44.05 17.56
N VAL A 137 28.02 43.04 17.30
CA VAL A 137 28.90 42.95 16.12
C VAL A 137 28.13 42.27 15.00
N HIS A 138 27.71 43.04 14.00
CA HIS A 138 27.20 42.47 12.76
C HIS A 138 28.39 42.02 11.89
N GLN A 139 28.67 40.73 11.86
CA GLN A 139 29.58 40.11 10.89
C GLN A 139 28.97 40.20 9.49
N GLY A 140 29.66 40.85 8.57
CA GLY A 140 29.20 41.13 7.20
C GLY A 140 29.30 39.91 6.22
N GLY A 141 29.38 38.68 6.69
CA GLY A 141 29.48 37.50 5.87
C GLY A 141 28.12 37.01 5.35
N ILE A 142 28.12 36.27 4.22
CA ILE A 142 26.91 35.73 3.60
C ILE A 142 26.36 34.56 4.46
N VAL A 143 27.24 33.84 5.17
CA VAL A 143 26.94 32.66 5.98
C VAL A 143 27.51 32.83 7.40
N ALA A 144 26.78 32.34 8.39
CA ALA A 144 27.27 32.29 9.76
C ALA A 144 28.51 31.37 9.86
N GLU A 145 29.53 31.79 10.61
CA GLU A 145 30.84 31.12 10.73
C GLU A 145 30.72 29.63 11.13
N ASN A 146 29.73 29.26 11.92
CA ASN A 146 29.50 27.88 12.35
C ASN A 146 28.95 26.94 11.25
N LEU A 147 28.44 27.46 10.13
CA LEU A 147 27.91 26.67 8.99
C LEU A 147 28.74 26.89 7.72
N SER A 148 29.75 27.74 7.75
CA SER A 148 30.60 28.06 6.59
C SER A 148 31.19 26.80 5.96
N ARG A 149 31.76 25.93 6.79
CA ARG A 149 32.36 24.67 6.37
C ARG A 149 31.37 23.76 5.64
N TRP A 150 30.18 23.63 6.21
CA TRP A 150 29.13 22.78 5.60
C TRP A 150 28.67 23.34 4.24
N TYR A 151 28.48 24.66 4.17
CA TYR A 151 28.12 25.28 2.89
C TYR A 151 29.25 25.22 1.86
N ALA A 152 30.51 25.38 2.27
CA ALA A 152 31.63 25.21 1.37
C ALA A 152 31.68 23.83 0.72
N ILE A 153 31.46 22.77 1.51
CA ILE A 153 31.40 21.39 1.01
C ILE A 153 30.22 21.24 0.05
N LYS A 154 29.04 21.78 0.37
CA LYS A 154 27.85 21.68 -0.47
C LYS A 154 27.96 22.47 -1.78
N LEU A 155 28.63 23.59 -1.74
CA LEU A 155 28.95 24.36 -2.95
C LEU A 155 29.96 23.63 -3.83
N PHE A 156 30.96 22.99 -3.23
CA PHE A 156 31.92 22.16 -3.95
C PHE A 156 31.25 20.94 -4.62
N GLU A 157 30.28 20.30 -3.94
CA GLU A 157 29.44 19.23 -4.49
C GLU A 157 28.43 19.74 -5.55
N ARG A 158 28.34 21.05 -5.81
CA ARG A 158 27.33 21.70 -6.69
C ARG A 158 25.89 21.38 -6.27
N ASP A 159 25.59 21.27 -4.97
CA ASP A 159 24.25 20.98 -4.48
C ASP A 159 23.27 22.11 -4.85
N GLU A 160 22.32 21.82 -5.73
CA GLU A 160 21.36 22.82 -6.26
C GLU A 160 20.58 23.55 -5.18
N LYS A 161 20.29 22.89 -4.05
CA LYS A 161 19.52 23.48 -2.95
C LYS A 161 20.37 24.46 -2.14
N ALA A 162 21.62 24.12 -1.89
CA ALA A 162 22.55 25.03 -1.21
C ALA A 162 22.85 26.27 -2.05
N VAL A 163 23.06 26.09 -3.37
CA VAL A 163 23.26 27.19 -4.31
C VAL A 163 22.03 28.11 -4.37
N ALA A 164 20.82 27.53 -4.39
CA ALA A 164 19.58 28.31 -4.42
C ALA A 164 19.28 29.02 -3.07
N GLU A 165 19.65 28.40 -1.95
CA GLU A 165 19.42 28.95 -0.62
C GLU A 165 20.34 30.16 -0.30
N LEU A 166 21.58 30.10 -0.74
CA LEU A 166 22.56 31.18 -0.49
C LEU A 166 22.40 32.38 -1.44
N ASN A 167 21.75 32.18 -2.60
CA ASN A 167 21.57 33.24 -3.62
C ASN A 167 22.85 34.09 -3.86
N LEU A 168 23.98 33.41 -4.09
CA LEU A 168 25.29 34.00 -4.23
C LEU A 168 25.39 35.00 -5.40
N PRO A 169 26.11 36.11 -5.25
CA PRO A 169 26.47 37.01 -6.35
C PRO A 169 27.18 36.27 -7.51
N ALA A 170 26.99 36.74 -8.75
CA ALA A 170 27.50 36.06 -9.94
C ALA A 170 29.05 35.98 -10.00
N ASP A 171 29.73 36.96 -9.47
CA ASP A 171 31.19 37.02 -9.33
C ASP A 171 31.73 35.96 -8.37
N ILE A 172 31.15 35.84 -7.18
CA ILE A 172 31.52 34.80 -6.20
C ILE A 172 31.23 33.41 -6.77
N ARG A 173 30.07 33.23 -7.39
CA ARG A 173 29.72 31.97 -8.01
C ARG A 173 30.71 31.54 -9.09
N LYS A 174 31.19 32.48 -9.90
CA LYS A 174 32.20 32.23 -10.91
C LYS A 174 33.56 31.85 -10.30
N ALA A 175 33.99 32.56 -9.24
CA ALA A 175 35.22 32.25 -8.52
C ALA A 175 35.18 30.84 -7.91
N ILE A 176 34.06 30.48 -7.26
CA ILE A 176 33.85 29.13 -6.72
C ILE A 176 33.96 28.08 -7.80
N GLU A 177 33.33 28.29 -8.96
CA GLU A 177 33.36 27.33 -10.06
C GLU A 177 34.78 27.17 -10.64
N GLU A 178 35.58 28.25 -10.71
CA GLU A 178 36.98 28.19 -11.13
C GLU A 178 37.84 27.34 -10.18
N ILE A 179 37.60 27.45 -8.86
CA ILE A 179 38.27 26.65 -7.83
C ILE A 179 37.88 25.15 -8.01
N ILE A 180 36.59 24.87 -8.17
CA ILE A 180 36.08 23.48 -8.34
C ILE A 180 36.70 22.85 -9.58
N VAL A 181 36.62 23.52 -10.73
CA VAL A 181 37.18 23.02 -12.01
C VAL A 181 38.71 22.82 -11.91
N GLY A 182 39.41 23.68 -11.16
CA GLY A 182 40.83 23.49 -10.88
C GLY A 182 41.12 22.20 -10.14
N CYS A 183 40.37 21.94 -9.09
CA CYS A 183 40.49 20.72 -8.30
C CYS A 183 40.08 19.45 -9.05
N GLU A 184 39.00 19.50 -9.86
CA GLU A 184 38.57 18.39 -10.72
C GLU A 184 39.63 17.99 -11.73
N LYS A 185 40.32 18.98 -12.34
CA LYS A 185 41.43 18.71 -13.27
C LYS A 185 42.66 18.10 -12.58
N GLU A 186 42.94 18.48 -11.34
CA GLU A 186 44.06 17.95 -10.56
C GLU A 186 43.79 16.51 -10.12
N MET A 187 42.54 16.21 -9.72
CA MET A 187 42.12 14.92 -9.20
C MET A 187 41.63 13.94 -10.27
N ASP A 188 41.43 14.41 -11.51
CA ASP A 188 40.87 13.64 -12.65
C ASP A 188 39.55 12.95 -12.33
N ASP A 189 38.69 13.63 -11.55
CA ASP A 189 37.38 13.10 -11.13
C ASP A 189 36.38 14.27 -10.94
N ASP A 190 35.09 13.97 -10.89
CA ASP A 190 34.06 14.97 -10.64
C ASP A 190 33.97 15.36 -9.16
N SER A 191 33.48 16.56 -8.85
CA SER A 191 33.48 17.13 -7.51
C SER A 191 32.72 16.30 -6.49
N GLU A 192 31.60 15.66 -6.86
CA GLU A 192 30.82 14.79 -5.99
C GLU A 192 31.57 13.50 -5.64
N SER A 193 32.21 12.89 -6.65
CA SER A 193 33.07 11.71 -6.49
C SER A 193 34.30 12.00 -5.64
N ILE A 194 34.96 13.15 -5.85
CA ILE A 194 36.11 13.58 -5.06
C ILE A 194 35.78 13.64 -3.58
N ILE A 195 34.71 14.34 -3.21
CA ILE A 195 34.25 14.45 -1.80
C ILE A 195 33.89 13.08 -1.23
N THR A 196 33.18 12.26 -2.01
CA THR A 196 32.78 10.91 -1.58
C THR A 196 34.01 10.03 -1.35
N ASN A 197 34.96 10.02 -2.26
CA ASN A 197 36.19 9.24 -2.15
C ASN A 197 37.03 9.66 -0.95
N GLN A 198 37.17 10.96 -0.68
CA GLN A 198 37.89 11.49 0.47
C GLN A 198 37.24 11.04 1.80
N ARG A 199 35.90 11.11 1.90
CA ARG A 199 35.18 10.62 3.09
C ARG A 199 35.41 9.13 3.31
N TYR A 200 35.33 8.31 2.26
CA TYR A 200 35.57 6.86 2.39
C TYR A 200 37.05 6.57 2.74
N ALA A 201 38.00 7.29 2.19
CA ALA A 201 39.41 7.15 2.54
C ALA A 201 39.66 7.48 4.04
N TYR A 202 39.03 8.55 4.55
CA TYR A 202 39.09 8.88 5.97
C TYR A 202 38.47 7.78 6.85
N ILE A 203 37.29 7.30 6.47
CA ILE A 203 36.57 6.26 7.19
C ILE A 203 37.39 4.95 7.18
N ALA A 204 37.98 4.54 6.06
CA ALA A 204 38.82 3.36 5.97
C ALA A 204 40.02 3.44 6.92
N LYS A 205 40.72 4.59 6.97
CA LYS A 205 41.81 4.82 7.91
C LYS A 205 41.35 4.74 9.38
N LEU A 206 40.15 5.26 9.66
CA LEU A 206 39.54 5.21 10.97
C LEU A 206 39.22 3.77 11.38
N MET A 207 38.66 2.98 10.45
CA MET A 207 38.34 1.58 10.67
C MET A 207 39.58 0.75 10.98
N ASP A 208 40.66 0.92 10.23
CA ASP A 208 41.93 0.19 10.47
C ASP A 208 42.51 0.53 11.84
N THR A 209 42.28 1.73 12.37
CA THR A 209 42.82 2.19 13.64
C THR A 209 41.95 1.79 14.84
N CYS A 210 40.60 1.84 14.67
CA CYS A 210 39.65 1.72 15.78
C CYS A 210 38.99 0.36 15.88
N VAL A 211 38.94 -0.44 14.78
CA VAL A 211 38.20 -1.71 14.73
C VAL A 211 39.11 -2.90 14.48
N LYS A 212 39.11 -3.85 15.41
CA LYS A 212 39.77 -5.14 15.24
C LYS A 212 38.72 -6.20 14.97
N LYS A 213 38.66 -6.70 13.72
CA LYS A 213 37.75 -7.79 13.33
C LYS A 213 38.24 -9.12 13.93
N GLY A 214 37.34 -9.80 14.67
CA GLY A 214 37.65 -11.06 15.32
C GLY A 214 37.78 -12.23 14.34
N ARG A 215 37.24 -12.12 13.13
CA ARG A 215 37.29 -13.16 12.09
C ARG A 215 38.31 -12.82 11.01
N LYS A 216 38.93 -13.87 10.46
CA LYS A 216 39.84 -13.72 9.31
C LYS A 216 39.09 -13.15 8.11
N LYS A 217 39.71 -12.19 7.40
CA LYS A 217 39.17 -11.64 6.12
C LYS A 217 38.80 -12.80 5.19
N GLY A 218 37.53 -12.89 4.78
CA GLY A 218 37.00 -13.89 3.84
C GLY A 218 36.31 -15.12 4.47
N ALA A 219 36.15 -15.20 5.78
CA ALA A 219 35.34 -16.27 6.40
C ALA A 219 33.85 -15.97 6.21
N LEU A 220 33.16 -16.87 5.48
CA LEU A 220 31.68 -16.76 5.25
C LEU A 220 30.94 -16.89 6.58
N THR A 221 30.05 -15.94 6.86
CA THR A 221 29.13 -16.01 8.00
C THR A 221 28.04 -17.07 7.75
N VAL A 222 27.31 -17.46 8.79
CA VAL A 222 26.14 -18.34 8.63
C VAL A 222 25.11 -17.67 7.71
N SER A 223 24.91 -16.36 7.86
CA SER A 223 24.05 -15.58 6.98
C SER A 223 24.46 -15.63 5.52
N ASP A 224 25.77 -15.49 5.22
CA ASP A 224 26.29 -15.59 3.85
C ASP A 224 26.06 -16.96 3.22
N LYS A 225 26.15 -18.03 4.03
CA LYS A 225 25.87 -19.40 3.55
C LYS A 225 24.40 -19.59 3.22
N ILE A 226 23.50 -19.07 4.05
CA ILE A 226 22.05 -19.10 3.80
C ILE A 226 21.74 -18.24 2.57
N ASP A 227 22.30 -17.04 2.49
CA ASP A 227 22.07 -16.11 1.37
C ASP A 227 22.53 -16.70 0.05
N ARG A 228 23.61 -17.49 0.03
CA ARG A 228 24.05 -18.18 -1.19
C ARG A 228 22.99 -19.12 -1.79
N ILE A 229 22.11 -19.67 -0.95
CA ILE A 229 20.99 -20.52 -1.39
C ILE A 229 19.75 -19.67 -1.68
N VAL A 230 19.37 -18.83 -0.73
CA VAL A 230 18.11 -18.05 -0.76
C VAL A 230 18.15 -16.98 -1.86
N THR A 231 19.29 -16.35 -2.11
CA THR A 231 19.45 -15.32 -3.15
C THR A 231 19.97 -15.87 -4.49
N ASN A 232 20.04 -17.20 -4.63
CA ASN A 232 20.48 -17.84 -5.86
C ASN A 232 19.54 -17.48 -7.02
N ARG A 233 20.09 -17.18 -8.19
CA ARG A 233 19.36 -16.69 -9.37
C ARG A 233 18.20 -17.59 -9.80
N ILE A 234 18.29 -18.90 -9.61
CA ILE A 234 17.27 -19.89 -10.03
C ILE A 234 16.41 -20.32 -8.84
N LEU A 235 17.04 -20.59 -7.68
CA LEU A 235 16.34 -21.13 -6.51
C LEU A 235 15.55 -20.07 -5.72
N ALA A 236 15.90 -18.80 -5.84
CA ALA A 236 15.28 -17.73 -5.06
C ALA A 236 13.78 -17.62 -5.26
N LEU A 237 13.31 -17.69 -6.51
CA LEU A 237 11.88 -17.59 -6.83
C LEU A 237 11.07 -18.80 -6.34
N PRO A 238 11.48 -20.08 -6.59
CA PRO A 238 10.82 -21.23 -6.00
C PRO A 238 10.79 -21.23 -4.47
N ILE A 239 11.90 -20.88 -3.81
CA ILE A 239 11.94 -20.78 -2.34
C ILE A 239 10.97 -19.74 -1.85
N PHE A 240 10.94 -18.58 -2.50
CA PHE A 240 10.00 -17.51 -2.19
C PHE A 240 8.54 -17.98 -2.30
N VAL A 241 8.18 -18.63 -3.42
CA VAL A 241 6.83 -19.18 -3.61
C VAL A 241 6.49 -20.20 -2.52
N ALA A 242 7.40 -21.09 -2.17
CA ALA A 242 7.20 -22.07 -1.11
C ALA A 242 6.99 -21.42 0.27
N VAL A 243 7.81 -20.42 0.63
CA VAL A 243 7.66 -19.70 1.90
C VAL A 243 6.31 -18.98 1.97
N MET A 244 5.91 -18.30 0.88
CA MET A 244 4.63 -17.61 0.84
C MET A 244 3.44 -18.56 0.85
N PHE A 245 3.55 -19.69 0.16
CA PHE A 245 2.54 -20.75 0.21
C PHE A 245 2.31 -21.22 1.65
N VAL A 246 3.37 -21.49 2.40
CA VAL A 246 3.26 -21.90 3.82
C VAL A 246 2.60 -20.80 4.67
N VAL A 247 2.98 -19.53 4.46
CA VAL A 247 2.38 -18.39 5.19
C VAL A 247 0.88 -18.32 4.93
N TYR A 248 0.46 -18.37 3.65
CA TYR A 248 -0.96 -18.28 3.30
C TYR A 248 -1.73 -19.52 3.73
N TYR A 249 -1.17 -20.70 3.57
CA TYR A 249 -1.80 -21.95 4.00
C TYR A 249 -2.11 -21.94 5.51
N ILE A 250 -1.15 -21.50 6.32
CA ILE A 250 -1.36 -21.37 7.77
C ILE A 250 -2.38 -20.27 8.10
N SER A 251 -2.31 -19.13 7.41
CA SER A 251 -3.12 -17.96 7.75
C SER A 251 -4.56 -18.06 7.25
N VAL A 252 -4.78 -18.69 6.12
CA VAL A 252 -6.10 -18.71 5.45
C VAL A 252 -6.79 -20.06 5.63
N THR A 253 -6.08 -21.17 5.41
CA THR A 253 -6.72 -22.50 5.31
C THR A 253 -6.72 -23.26 6.65
N THR A 254 -5.79 -23.02 7.57
CA THR A 254 -5.71 -23.79 8.81
C THR A 254 -6.08 -22.96 10.05
N ILE A 255 -5.10 -22.35 10.69
CA ILE A 255 -5.33 -21.63 11.97
C ILE A 255 -6.29 -20.45 11.74
N GLY A 256 -6.15 -19.74 10.62
CA GLY A 256 -7.00 -18.58 10.34
C GLY A 256 -8.46 -18.95 10.17
N SER A 257 -8.82 -19.97 9.38
CA SER A 257 -10.21 -20.40 9.21
C SER A 257 -10.83 -20.89 10.53
N ILE A 258 -10.19 -21.82 11.22
CA ILE A 258 -10.69 -22.38 12.50
C ILE A 258 -11.06 -21.27 13.50
N VAL A 259 -10.21 -20.25 13.66
CA VAL A 259 -10.48 -19.16 14.60
C VAL A 259 -11.53 -18.19 14.05
N THR A 260 -11.59 -17.99 12.75
CA THR A 260 -12.60 -17.16 12.07
C THR A 260 -13.99 -17.78 12.21
N ASP A 261 -14.13 -19.08 11.94
CA ASP A 261 -15.41 -19.82 12.04
C ASP A 261 -15.90 -19.83 13.49
N PHE A 262 -15.01 -20.12 14.45
CA PHE A 262 -15.35 -19.98 15.86
C PHE A 262 -15.83 -18.56 16.23
N THR A 263 -15.19 -17.53 15.65
CA THR A 263 -15.55 -16.12 15.93
C THR A 263 -16.90 -15.77 15.32
N ASN A 264 -17.18 -16.18 14.08
CA ASN A 264 -18.43 -15.89 13.40
C ASN A 264 -19.59 -16.68 13.99
N ASP A 265 -19.47 -18.01 14.05
CA ASP A 265 -20.61 -18.88 14.34
C ASP A 265 -20.88 -18.97 15.83
N THR A 266 -19.82 -19.15 16.64
CA THR A 266 -19.98 -19.33 18.08
C THR A 266 -20.01 -18.01 18.82
N PHE A 267 -19.02 -17.14 18.62
CA PHE A 267 -18.87 -15.91 19.40
C PHE A 267 -19.87 -14.83 18.99
N VAL A 268 -19.97 -14.54 17.69
CA VAL A 268 -20.86 -13.46 17.20
C VAL A 268 -22.29 -13.96 17.05
N ALA A 269 -22.53 -15.01 16.28
CA ALA A 269 -23.89 -15.49 16.02
C ALA A 269 -24.55 -16.06 17.27
N ALA A 270 -24.00 -17.15 17.84
CA ALA A 270 -24.65 -17.88 18.93
C ALA A 270 -24.60 -17.13 20.29
N TRP A 271 -23.54 -16.40 20.63
CA TRP A 271 -23.40 -15.77 21.94
C TRP A 271 -23.85 -14.32 21.99
N ILE A 272 -23.88 -13.59 20.88
CA ILE A 272 -24.21 -12.16 20.87
C ILE A 272 -25.49 -11.91 20.07
N GLN A 273 -25.54 -12.31 18.79
CA GLN A 273 -26.60 -11.94 17.87
C GLN A 273 -27.94 -12.60 18.22
N GLU A 274 -27.98 -13.93 18.35
CA GLU A 274 -29.20 -14.64 18.69
C GLU A 274 -29.77 -14.27 20.09
N PRO A 275 -28.97 -14.21 21.15
CA PRO A 275 -29.50 -13.78 22.45
C PRO A 275 -29.99 -12.33 22.44
N ALA A 276 -29.33 -11.43 21.68
CA ALA A 276 -29.76 -10.06 21.56
C ALA A 276 -31.09 -9.95 20.80
N LYS A 277 -31.27 -10.67 19.69
CA LYS A 277 -32.55 -10.73 18.97
C LYS A 277 -33.66 -11.29 19.84
N ASN A 278 -33.44 -12.42 20.49
CA ASN A 278 -34.40 -13.06 21.39
C ASN A 278 -34.78 -12.14 22.57
N TRP A 279 -33.83 -11.43 23.17
CA TRP A 279 -34.09 -10.48 24.25
C TRP A 279 -34.95 -9.30 23.76
N LEU A 280 -34.61 -8.69 22.58
CA LEU A 280 -35.38 -7.60 22.01
C LEU A 280 -36.82 -8.00 21.66
N THR A 281 -37.00 -9.20 21.08
CA THR A 281 -38.31 -9.75 20.75
C THR A 281 -39.13 -10.01 22.04
N ASN A 282 -38.53 -10.55 23.11
CA ASN A 282 -39.19 -10.78 24.38
C ASN A 282 -39.61 -9.49 25.11
N VAL A 283 -38.89 -8.40 24.91
CA VAL A 283 -39.22 -7.07 25.44
C VAL A 283 -40.36 -6.40 24.64
N GLY A 284 -40.72 -6.97 23.47
CA GLY A 284 -41.78 -6.44 22.60
C GLY A 284 -41.31 -5.28 21.72
N CYS A 285 -40.04 -5.25 21.34
CA CYS A 285 -39.53 -4.27 20.40
C CYS A 285 -40.14 -4.51 19.00
N ALA A 286 -40.33 -3.44 18.23
CA ALA A 286 -40.80 -3.53 16.85
C ALA A 286 -39.82 -4.36 16.00
N GLU A 287 -40.32 -5.17 15.05
CA GLU A 287 -39.52 -6.08 14.22
C GLU A 287 -38.38 -5.35 13.47
N TRP A 288 -38.66 -4.17 12.95
CA TRP A 288 -37.64 -3.36 12.26
C TRP A 288 -36.46 -2.99 13.20
N LEU A 289 -36.73 -2.78 14.49
CA LEU A 289 -35.67 -2.45 15.45
C LEU A 289 -34.86 -3.69 15.83
N VAL A 290 -35.49 -4.84 15.90
CA VAL A 290 -34.83 -6.14 16.11
C VAL A 290 -33.89 -6.45 14.93
N GLY A 291 -34.37 -6.25 13.69
CA GLY A 291 -33.56 -6.40 12.48
C GLY A 291 -32.40 -5.38 12.41
N LEU A 292 -32.67 -4.10 12.67
CA LEU A 292 -31.62 -3.08 12.67
C LEU A 292 -30.50 -3.38 13.68
N ILE A 293 -30.85 -3.77 14.90
CA ILE A 293 -29.86 -4.06 15.94
C ILE A 293 -29.20 -5.42 15.70
N GLY A 294 -29.97 -6.46 15.38
CA GLY A 294 -29.49 -7.82 15.19
C GLY A 294 -28.67 -7.97 13.91
N ASP A 295 -29.22 -7.57 12.78
CA ASP A 295 -28.58 -7.80 11.47
C ASP A 295 -27.76 -6.59 11.03
N GLY A 296 -28.28 -5.38 11.17
CA GLY A 296 -27.59 -4.16 10.75
C GLY A 296 -26.36 -3.85 11.63
N ILE A 297 -26.50 -3.82 12.95
CA ILE A 297 -25.43 -3.41 13.87
C ILE A 297 -24.58 -4.59 14.29
N ILE A 298 -25.20 -5.62 14.92
CA ILE A 298 -24.45 -6.76 15.45
C ILE A 298 -23.86 -7.60 14.32
N GLY A 299 -24.64 -7.89 13.28
CA GLY A 299 -24.17 -8.59 12.09
C GLY A 299 -23.04 -7.84 11.38
N GLY A 300 -23.17 -6.52 11.19
CA GLY A 300 -22.12 -5.69 10.59
C GLY A 300 -20.83 -5.61 11.41
N VAL A 301 -20.92 -5.54 12.74
CA VAL A 301 -19.74 -5.64 13.63
C VAL A 301 -19.17 -7.05 13.60
N GLY A 302 -20.04 -8.06 13.57
CA GLY A 302 -19.69 -9.47 13.49
C GLY A 302 -18.84 -9.78 12.26
N ALA A 303 -19.27 -9.33 11.10
CA ALA A 303 -18.52 -9.51 9.85
C ALA A 303 -17.10 -8.93 9.93
N VAL A 304 -16.91 -7.79 10.63
CA VAL A 304 -15.56 -7.23 10.86
C VAL A 304 -14.75 -8.09 11.82
N LEU A 305 -15.37 -8.48 12.96
CA LEU A 305 -14.70 -9.27 13.99
C LEU A 305 -14.31 -10.66 13.51
N GLY A 306 -15.16 -11.28 12.68
CA GLY A 306 -14.90 -12.57 12.08
C GLY A 306 -13.65 -12.61 11.21
N PHE A 307 -13.37 -11.53 10.51
CA PHE A 307 -12.20 -11.44 9.63
C PHE A 307 -10.89 -11.09 10.37
N VAL A 308 -10.98 -10.53 11.58
CA VAL A 308 -9.82 -10.09 12.36
C VAL A 308 -8.85 -11.22 12.71
N PRO A 309 -9.29 -12.41 13.16
CA PRO A 309 -8.39 -13.50 13.55
C PRO A 309 -7.48 -13.93 12.40
N GLN A 310 -8.03 -14.17 11.23
CA GLN A 310 -7.28 -14.54 10.02
C GLN A 310 -6.22 -13.50 9.67
N MET A 311 -6.57 -12.21 9.79
CA MET A 311 -5.66 -11.10 9.56
C MET A 311 -4.55 -11.03 10.60
N LEU A 312 -4.85 -11.31 11.88
CA LEU A 312 -3.85 -11.34 12.95
C LEU A 312 -2.82 -12.45 12.73
N VAL A 313 -3.27 -13.65 12.33
CA VAL A 313 -2.37 -14.76 11.99
C VAL A 313 -1.47 -14.39 10.80
N LEU A 314 -2.03 -13.76 9.76
CA LEU A 314 -1.25 -13.28 8.62
C LEU A 314 -0.20 -12.24 9.05
N PHE A 315 -0.58 -11.25 9.86
CA PHE A 315 0.36 -10.23 10.36
C PHE A 315 1.45 -10.82 11.24
N PHE A 316 1.11 -11.82 12.04
CA PHE A 316 2.06 -12.56 12.84
C PHE A 316 3.12 -13.27 11.99
N MET A 317 2.69 -14.00 10.97
CA MET A 317 3.61 -14.69 10.05
C MET A 317 4.48 -13.73 9.26
N LEU A 318 3.89 -12.62 8.75
CA LEU A 318 4.64 -11.59 8.06
C LEU A 318 5.64 -10.87 8.97
N ALA A 319 5.26 -10.62 10.24
CA ALA A 319 6.17 -10.01 11.22
C ALA A 319 7.38 -10.91 11.53
N ILE A 320 7.19 -12.24 11.57
CA ILE A 320 8.30 -13.19 11.70
C ILE A 320 9.25 -13.08 10.50
N LEU A 321 8.74 -13.08 9.27
CA LEU A 321 9.57 -12.98 8.06
C LEU A 321 10.33 -11.65 7.98
N GLU A 322 9.70 -10.56 8.44
CA GLU A 322 10.29 -9.23 8.49
C GLU A 322 11.41 -9.18 9.54
N ASP A 323 11.13 -9.65 10.76
CA ASP A 323 12.09 -9.63 11.88
C ASP A 323 13.30 -10.52 11.61
N VAL A 324 13.12 -11.72 11.04
CA VAL A 324 14.22 -12.62 10.62
C VAL A 324 15.08 -11.98 9.51
N GLY A 325 14.58 -10.98 8.79
CA GLY A 325 15.28 -10.29 7.69
C GLY A 325 15.08 -10.93 6.31
N TYR A 326 14.14 -11.87 6.17
CA TYR A 326 13.86 -12.54 4.89
C TYR A 326 13.30 -11.57 3.84
N MET A 327 12.45 -10.62 4.26
CA MET A 327 11.82 -9.65 3.36
C MET A 327 12.83 -8.76 2.60
N ALA A 328 13.97 -8.44 3.23
CA ALA A 328 15.05 -7.70 2.59
C ALA A 328 15.67 -8.48 1.41
N ARG A 329 15.81 -9.81 1.55
CA ARG A 329 16.34 -10.69 0.48
C ARG A 329 15.38 -10.77 -0.68
N VAL A 330 14.10 -10.90 -0.39
CA VAL A 330 13.04 -10.92 -1.42
C VAL A 330 13.07 -9.63 -2.24
N ALA A 331 13.16 -8.46 -1.58
CA ALA A 331 13.30 -7.18 -2.27
C ALA A 331 14.55 -7.12 -3.15
N PHE A 332 15.69 -7.62 -2.66
CA PHE A 332 16.93 -7.68 -3.42
C PHE A 332 16.84 -8.55 -4.68
N ILE A 333 16.21 -9.73 -4.57
CA ILE A 333 16.03 -10.65 -5.70
C ILE A 333 15.14 -10.01 -6.77
N MET A 334 14.04 -9.39 -6.33
CA MET A 334 13.03 -8.83 -7.21
C MET A 334 13.44 -7.48 -7.84
N ASP A 335 14.41 -6.77 -7.25
CA ASP A 335 14.88 -5.47 -7.77
C ASP A 335 15.30 -5.55 -9.25
N ARG A 336 16.03 -6.61 -9.63
CA ARG A 336 16.45 -6.80 -11.01
C ARG A 336 15.28 -6.88 -12.01
N ILE A 337 14.17 -7.50 -11.60
CA ILE A 337 12.98 -7.68 -12.44
C ILE A 337 12.19 -6.37 -12.48
N PHE A 338 11.92 -5.79 -11.32
CA PHE A 338 11.12 -4.57 -11.17
C PHE A 338 11.78 -3.35 -11.80
N ARG A 339 13.09 -3.24 -11.71
CA ARG A 339 13.85 -2.16 -12.34
C ARG A 339 13.72 -2.15 -13.88
N LYS A 340 13.68 -3.34 -14.50
CA LYS A 340 13.39 -3.45 -15.95
C LYS A 340 11.98 -2.97 -16.31
N LEU A 341 11.04 -3.09 -15.37
CA LEU A 341 9.66 -2.63 -15.51
C LEU A 341 9.48 -1.16 -15.09
N GLY A 342 10.56 -0.49 -14.68
CA GLY A 342 10.53 0.90 -14.27
C GLY A 342 10.05 1.15 -12.84
N LEU A 343 9.92 0.10 -12.03
CA LEU A 343 9.57 0.15 -10.61
C LEU A 343 10.83 -0.10 -9.76
N SER A 344 10.85 0.47 -8.56
CA SER A 344 11.88 0.15 -7.57
C SER A 344 11.70 -1.28 -7.04
N GLY A 345 12.79 -2.01 -6.77
CA GLY A 345 12.71 -3.32 -6.13
C GLY A 345 12.00 -3.31 -4.78
N LYS A 346 12.07 -2.20 -4.05
CA LYS A 346 11.31 -2.00 -2.81
C LYS A 346 9.79 -2.02 -3.03
N SER A 347 9.29 -1.73 -4.23
CA SER A 347 7.86 -1.76 -4.59
C SER A 347 7.27 -3.18 -4.56
N PHE A 348 8.12 -4.21 -4.66
CA PHE A 348 7.66 -5.59 -4.60
C PHE A 348 7.13 -5.99 -3.21
N ILE A 349 7.73 -5.47 -2.13
CA ILE A 349 7.30 -5.78 -0.75
C ILE A 349 5.83 -5.38 -0.51
N PRO A 350 5.41 -4.13 -0.78
CA PRO A 350 4.00 -3.74 -0.73
C PRO A 350 3.08 -4.63 -1.56
N MET A 351 3.47 -4.96 -2.78
CA MET A 351 2.67 -5.79 -3.69
C MET A 351 2.50 -7.20 -3.17
N LEU A 352 3.57 -7.77 -2.61
CA LEU A 352 3.54 -9.08 -2.01
C LEU A 352 2.60 -9.13 -0.81
N ILE A 353 2.76 -8.19 0.12
CA ILE A 353 1.92 -8.10 1.32
C ILE A 353 0.44 -7.90 0.91
N SER A 354 0.20 -7.19 -0.19
CA SER A 354 -1.14 -6.95 -0.71
C SER A 354 -1.84 -8.19 -1.22
N SER A 355 -1.11 -9.25 -1.60
CA SER A 355 -1.73 -10.53 -1.97
C SER A 355 -2.46 -11.20 -0.79
N GLY A 356 -2.07 -10.91 0.45
CA GLY A 356 -2.87 -11.26 1.63
C GLY A 356 -3.94 -10.21 1.91
N CYS A 357 -3.53 -8.95 2.09
CA CYS A 357 -4.45 -7.84 2.34
C CYS A 357 -3.91 -6.52 1.79
N GLY A 358 -4.77 -5.77 1.09
CA GLY A 358 -4.41 -4.48 0.50
C GLY A 358 -4.02 -3.40 1.52
N VAL A 359 -4.59 -3.42 2.73
CA VAL A 359 -4.32 -2.41 3.77
C VAL A 359 -2.85 -2.40 4.20
N PRO A 360 -2.28 -3.51 4.73
CA PRO A 360 -0.87 -3.55 5.09
C PRO A 360 0.04 -3.45 3.87
N GLY A 361 -0.40 -3.93 2.70
CA GLY A 361 0.33 -3.75 1.45
C GLY A 361 0.56 -2.29 1.13
N VAL A 362 -0.47 -1.47 1.15
CA VAL A 362 -0.36 -0.01 0.94
C VAL A 362 0.49 0.64 2.04
N MET A 363 0.32 0.26 3.31
CA MET A 363 1.12 0.81 4.42
C MET A 363 2.60 0.48 4.31
N ALA A 364 2.96 -0.67 3.76
CA ALA A 364 4.35 -1.07 3.55
C ALA A 364 5.08 -0.18 2.53
N SER A 365 4.36 0.59 1.72
CA SER A 365 4.96 1.56 0.78
C SER A 365 5.79 2.66 1.46
N ARG A 366 5.67 2.82 2.78
CA ARG A 366 6.50 3.75 3.59
C ARG A 366 7.98 3.44 3.51
N THR A 367 8.35 2.20 3.22
CA THR A 367 9.75 1.79 3.05
C THR A 367 10.40 2.31 1.78
N ILE A 368 9.62 2.91 0.87
CA ILE A 368 10.08 3.47 -0.39
C ILE A 368 10.43 4.95 -0.17
N GLU A 369 11.69 5.27 -0.37
CA GLU A 369 12.24 6.62 -0.11
C GLU A 369 11.81 7.63 -1.17
N ASN A 370 11.80 7.20 -2.45
CA ASN A 370 11.40 8.05 -3.56
C ASN A 370 9.88 8.26 -3.56
N ASP A 371 9.44 9.51 -3.43
CA ASP A 371 8.01 9.87 -3.35
C ASP A 371 7.23 9.49 -4.63
N ARG A 372 7.87 9.54 -5.81
CA ARG A 372 7.26 9.15 -7.09
C ARG A 372 7.01 7.65 -7.14
N ASP A 373 8.05 6.85 -6.83
CA ASP A 373 7.97 5.39 -6.80
C ASP A 373 6.98 4.92 -5.73
N ARG A 374 6.94 5.59 -4.57
CA ARG A 374 5.99 5.32 -3.51
C ARG A 374 4.55 5.53 -3.96
N LYS A 375 4.24 6.68 -4.58
CA LYS A 375 2.89 6.98 -5.11
C LYS A 375 2.48 5.99 -6.19
N MET A 376 3.37 5.68 -7.12
CA MET A 376 3.11 4.70 -8.17
C MET A 376 2.84 3.31 -7.59
N THR A 377 3.61 2.89 -6.58
CA THR A 377 3.40 1.63 -5.88
C THR A 377 2.06 1.59 -5.16
N ILE A 378 1.67 2.66 -4.44
CA ILE A 378 0.35 2.76 -3.79
C ILE A 378 -0.78 2.58 -4.80
N MET A 379 -0.68 3.18 -5.98
CA MET A 379 -1.70 3.11 -7.02
C MET A 379 -1.85 1.72 -7.64
N THR A 380 -0.78 0.94 -7.70
CA THR A 380 -0.76 -0.35 -8.42
C THR A 380 -0.82 -1.57 -7.49
N THR A 381 -0.45 -1.42 -6.23
CA THR A 381 -0.36 -2.52 -5.26
C THR A 381 -1.68 -3.28 -5.09
N THR A 382 -2.82 -2.60 -5.15
CA THR A 382 -4.14 -3.20 -4.94
C THR A 382 -4.71 -3.93 -6.17
N PHE A 383 -4.03 -3.93 -7.31
CA PHE A 383 -4.39 -4.77 -8.47
C PHE A 383 -4.12 -6.26 -8.22
N ILE A 384 -3.18 -6.57 -7.34
CA ILE A 384 -2.94 -7.96 -6.94
C ILE A 384 -4.14 -8.47 -6.14
N PRO A 385 -4.68 -9.66 -6.48
CA PRO A 385 -5.77 -10.25 -5.72
C PRO A 385 -5.37 -10.44 -4.25
N CYS A 386 -6.20 -9.96 -3.35
CA CYS A 386 -6.06 -10.22 -1.91
C CYS A 386 -7.04 -11.30 -1.45
N GLY A 387 -6.91 -11.79 -0.23
CA GLY A 387 -7.80 -12.80 0.34
C GLY A 387 -9.28 -12.47 0.19
N ALA A 388 -9.68 -11.22 0.43
CA ALA A 388 -11.05 -10.74 0.28
C ALA A 388 -11.60 -10.76 -1.18
N LYS A 389 -10.74 -10.85 -2.18
CA LYS A 389 -11.14 -10.98 -3.59
C LYS A 389 -11.27 -12.43 -4.03
N MET A 390 -10.72 -13.38 -3.27
CA MET A 390 -10.76 -14.81 -3.63
C MET A 390 -12.18 -15.37 -3.65
N PRO A 391 -13.08 -15.03 -2.71
CA PRO A 391 -14.47 -15.47 -2.77
C PRO A 391 -15.19 -15.07 -4.06
N ILE A 392 -14.95 -13.86 -4.59
CA ILE A 392 -15.53 -13.43 -5.88
C ILE A 392 -15.03 -14.32 -7.02
N ILE A 393 -13.73 -14.63 -7.02
CA ILE A 393 -13.14 -15.50 -8.05
C ILE A 393 -13.72 -16.91 -7.94
N ALA A 394 -13.87 -17.44 -6.72
CA ALA A 394 -14.45 -18.76 -6.47
C ALA A 394 -15.91 -18.82 -6.89
N LEU A 395 -16.74 -17.82 -6.53
CA LEU A 395 -18.13 -17.71 -6.90
C LEU A 395 -18.30 -17.77 -8.43
N ILE A 396 -17.56 -16.95 -9.17
CA ILE A 396 -17.66 -16.89 -10.63
C ILE A 396 -17.11 -18.18 -11.27
N ALA A 397 -16.03 -18.75 -10.72
CA ALA A 397 -15.49 -20.02 -11.20
C ALA A 397 -16.48 -21.18 -10.98
N GLY A 398 -17.15 -21.21 -9.83
CA GLY A 398 -18.18 -22.20 -9.49
C GLY A 398 -19.43 -22.03 -10.34
N ALA A 399 -20.05 -20.86 -10.30
CA ALA A 399 -21.35 -20.59 -10.94
C ALA A 399 -21.34 -20.78 -12.47
N LEU A 400 -20.27 -20.41 -13.17
CA LEU A 400 -20.26 -20.35 -14.63
C LEU A 400 -19.19 -21.23 -15.30
N PHE A 401 -18.13 -21.61 -14.57
CA PHE A 401 -16.99 -22.33 -15.15
C PHE A 401 -16.75 -23.71 -14.55
N HIS A 402 -17.73 -24.29 -13.85
CA HIS A 402 -17.67 -25.64 -13.25
C HIS A 402 -16.38 -25.88 -12.45
N ASN A 403 -16.07 -24.95 -11.53
CA ASN A 403 -14.87 -24.98 -10.69
C ASN A 403 -13.54 -25.11 -11.45
N ALA A 404 -13.48 -24.53 -12.65
CA ALA A 404 -12.26 -24.57 -13.45
C ALA A 404 -11.13 -23.76 -12.83
N GLY A 405 -10.13 -24.42 -12.27
CA GLY A 405 -8.98 -23.79 -11.59
C GLY A 405 -8.17 -22.80 -12.43
N TRP A 406 -8.31 -22.85 -13.78
CA TRP A 406 -7.67 -21.87 -14.66
C TRP A 406 -8.20 -20.44 -14.46
N VAL A 407 -9.47 -20.27 -14.02
CA VAL A 407 -10.09 -18.95 -13.80
C VAL A 407 -9.37 -18.20 -12.68
N ALA A 408 -9.13 -18.85 -11.55
CA ALA A 408 -8.38 -18.27 -10.44
C ALA A 408 -6.94 -17.93 -10.83
N THR A 409 -6.29 -18.84 -11.56
CA THR A 409 -4.94 -18.63 -12.06
C THR A 409 -4.89 -17.45 -13.03
N ALA A 410 -5.83 -17.38 -13.98
CA ALA A 410 -5.93 -16.27 -14.93
C ALA A 410 -6.16 -14.93 -14.22
N ALA A 411 -7.06 -14.88 -13.24
CA ALA A 411 -7.33 -13.67 -12.45
C ALA A 411 -6.06 -13.14 -11.76
N TYR A 412 -5.25 -14.03 -11.18
CA TYR A 412 -3.99 -13.66 -10.55
C TYR A 412 -2.99 -13.11 -11.56
N PHE A 413 -2.79 -13.77 -12.69
CA PHE A 413 -1.88 -13.30 -13.75
C PHE A 413 -2.33 -11.98 -14.38
N ILE A 414 -3.65 -11.77 -14.52
CA ILE A 414 -4.20 -10.49 -14.99
C ILE A 414 -3.91 -9.38 -14.00
N GLY A 415 -4.03 -9.63 -12.70
CA GLY A 415 -3.63 -8.66 -11.67
C GLY A 415 -2.16 -8.27 -11.77
N VAL A 416 -1.26 -9.24 -11.93
CA VAL A 416 0.17 -8.99 -12.14
C VAL A 416 0.42 -8.23 -13.45
N ALA A 417 -0.24 -8.61 -14.54
CA ALA A 417 -0.13 -7.91 -15.83
C ALA A 417 -0.62 -6.45 -15.72
N ALA A 418 -1.68 -6.20 -14.96
CA ALA A 418 -2.18 -4.86 -14.67
C ALA A 418 -1.16 -3.99 -13.93
N VAL A 419 -0.44 -4.56 -12.95
CA VAL A 419 0.67 -3.88 -12.25
C VAL A 419 1.78 -3.50 -13.23
N ILE A 420 2.21 -4.45 -14.04
CA ILE A 420 3.29 -4.24 -15.03
C ILE A 420 2.88 -3.17 -16.05
N PHE A 421 1.70 -3.31 -16.63
CA PHE A 421 1.15 -2.35 -17.58
C PHE A 421 1.10 -0.93 -16.99
N SER A 422 0.49 -0.80 -15.81
CA SER A 422 0.37 0.49 -15.12
C SER A 422 1.72 1.08 -14.76
N GLY A 423 2.67 0.27 -14.29
CA GLY A 423 4.04 0.71 -14.00
C GLY A 423 4.73 1.31 -15.23
N ILE A 424 4.65 0.62 -16.38
CA ILE A 424 5.24 1.09 -17.64
C ILE A 424 4.56 2.38 -18.14
N VAL A 425 3.22 2.42 -18.09
CA VAL A 425 2.45 3.57 -18.60
C VAL A 425 2.64 4.80 -17.71
N LEU A 426 2.54 4.64 -16.41
CA LEU A 426 2.70 5.75 -15.46
C LEU A 426 4.10 6.36 -15.53
N LYS A 427 5.15 5.53 -15.66
CA LYS A 427 6.54 6.02 -15.81
C LYS A 427 6.73 6.90 -17.05
N LYS A 428 5.96 6.70 -18.11
CA LYS A 428 6.00 7.52 -19.34
C LYS A 428 5.22 8.83 -19.23
N THR A 429 4.68 9.15 -18.05
CA THR A 429 4.00 10.42 -17.79
C THR A 429 4.91 11.42 -17.08
N LYS A 430 4.76 12.72 -17.35
CA LYS A 430 5.55 13.78 -16.71
C LYS A 430 5.53 13.73 -15.18
N MET A 431 4.44 13.20 -14.59
CA MET A 431 4.25 13.15 -13.14
C MET A 431 5.15 12.11 -12.45
N PHE A 432 5.49 11.02 -13.16
CA PHE A 432 6.24 9.88 -12.64
C PHE A 432 7.55 9.63 -13.41
N ALA A 433 7.90 10.51 -14.34
CA ALA A 433 9.14 10.44 -15.09
C ALA A 433 10.37 10.60 -14.20
N GLY A 434 11.43 9.88 -14.47
CA GLY A 434 12.70 9.89 -13.74
C GLY A 434 13.25 8.48 -13.58
N ASP A 435 14.54 8.37 -13.26
CA ASP A 435 15.17 7.09 -13.00
C ASP A 435 14.72 6.53 -11.65
N PRO A 436 14.46 5.22 -11.56
CA PRO A 436 14.15 4.59 -10.28
C PRO A 436 15.34 4.76 -9.34
N ALA A 437 15.04 5.06 -8.08
CA ALA A 437 16.08 5.20 -7.06
C ALA A 437 17.00 3.96 -7.06
N PRO A 438 18.33 4.14 -7.01
CA PRO A 438 19.25 3.02 -6.94
C PRO A 438 18.94 2.18 -5.69
N PHE A 439 18.78 0.89 -5.88
CA PHE A 439 18.55 -0.03 -4.77
C PHE A 439 19.88 -0.33 -4.10
N VAL A 440 20.22 0.48 -3.12
CA VAL A 440 21.40 0.26 -2.25
C VAL A 440 20.88 -0.17 -0.88
N MET A 441 20.71 -1.47 -0.68
CA MET A 441 20.32 -2.01 0.61
C MET A 441 21.28 -3.14 0.99
N GLU A 442 21.92 -2.99 2.15
CA GLU A 442 22.66 -4.09 2.76
C GLU A 442 21.68 -5.11 3.32
N LEU A 443 21.99 -6.38 3.10
CA LEU A 443 21.20 -7.46 3.66
C LEU A 443 21.51 -7.57 5.16
N PRO A 444 20.54 -7.32 6.06
CA PRO A 444 20.77 -7.48 7.50
C PRO A 444 21.13 -8.93 7.81
N SER A 445 21.96 -9.18 8.83
CA SER A 445 22.28 -10.55 9.25
C SER A 445 21.00 -11.27 9.75
N TYR A 446 20.87 -12.57 9.44
CA TYR A 446 19.77 -13.35 10.00
C TYR A 446 19.89 -13.44 11.52
N HIS A 447 18.78 -13.28 12.19
CA HIS A 447 18.67 -13.50 13.63
C HIS A 447 17.37 -14.24 13.96
N ALA A 448 17.32 -14.88 15.11
CA ALA A 448 16.09 -15.48 15.59
C ALA A 448 15.06 -14.38 15.87
N PRO A 449 13.76 -14.62 15.57
CA PRO A 449 12.73 -13.61 15.78
C PRO A 449 12.63 -13.24 17.27
N ALA A 450 12.55 -11.95 17.52
CA ALA A 450 12.29 -11.42 18.85
C ALA A 450 10.75 -11.42 19.08
N TRP A 451 10.28 -12.44 19.82
CA TRP A 451 8.85 -12.67 20.00
C TRP A 451 8.08 -11.44 20.51
N THR A 452 8.70 -10.65 21.39
CA THR A 452 8.11 -9.39 21.88
C THR A 452 7.85 -8.40 20.75
N ASN A 453 8.79 -8.24 19.82
CA ASN A 453 8.65 -7.35 18.66
C ASN A 453 7.60 -7.88 17.68
N VAL A 454 7.60 -9.19 17.43
CA VAL A 454 6.64 -9.85 16.55
C VAL A 454 5.22 -9.66 17.06
N PHE A 455 4.95 -9.96 18.34
CA PHE A 455 3.62 -9.75 18.93
C PHE A 455 3.22 -8.29 18.98
N HIS A 456 4.13 -7.39 19.29
CA HIS A 456 3.84 -5.96 19.30
C HIS A 456 3.49 -5.45 17.89
N SER A 457 4.25 -5.83 16.88
CA SER A 457 4.01 -5.47 15.47
C SER A 457 2.67 -6.04 14.97
N MET A 458 2.37 -7.30 15.30
CA MET A 458 1.08 -7.94 14.98
C MET A 458 -0.08 -7.16 15.61
N TRP A 459 0.00 -6.88 16.93
CA TRP A 459 -1.06 -6.20 17.65
C TRP A 459 -1.27 -4.75 17.19
N GLU A 460 -0.19 -4.01 16.96
CA GLU A 460 -0.28 -2.62 16.47
C GLU A 460 -0.98 -2.54 15.10
N ARG A 461 -0.61 -3.46 14.19
CA ARG A 461 -1.23 -3.54 12.86
C ARG A 461 -2.69 -3.98 12.96
N GLY A 462 -2.98 -5.00 13.76
CA GLY A 462 -4.34 -5.51 13.99
C GLY A 462 -5.25 -4.48 14.66
N TRP A 463 -4.81 -3.84 15.73
CA TRP A 463 -5.57 -2.80 16.42
C TRP A 463 -5.83 -1.57 15.52
N SER A 464 -4.83 -1.19 14.74
CA SER A 464 -4.97 -0.12 13.74
C SER A 464 -6.02 -0.46 12.68
N PHE A 465 -6.13 -1.73 12.29
CA PHE A 465 -7.15 -2.24 11.37
C PHE A 465 -8.54 -2.17 12.02
N ILE A 466 -8.74 -2.79 13.20
CA ILE A 466 -10.02 -2.83 13.93
C ILE A 466 -10.58 -1.42 14.14
N LYS A 467 -9.76 -0.51 14.64
CA LYS A 467 -10.19 0.88 14.92
C LYS A 467 -10.67 1.62 13.68
N ARG A 468 -10.11 1.34 12.51
CA ARG A 468 -10.43 2.06 11.26
C ARG A 468 -11.50 1.38 10.45
N ALA A 469 -11.38 0.07 10.27
CA ALA A 469 -12.35 -0.70 9.51
C ALA A 469 -13.68 -0.77 10.26
N GLY A 470 -13.68 -1.02 11.56
CA GLY A 470 -14.88 -1.16 12.36
C GLY A 470 -15.83 0.04 12.29
N THR A 471 -15.31 1.27 12.33
CA THR A 471 -16.17 2.47 12.26
C THR A 471 -16.82 2.66 10.88
N VAL A 472 -16.04 2.48 9.82
CA VAL A 472 -16.54 2.69 8.45
C VAL A 472 -17.50 1.57 8.07
N ILE A 473 -17.15 0.32 8.38
CA ILE A 473 -17.99 -0.84 8.04
C ILE A 473 -19.29 -0.82 8.84
N LEU A 474 -19.25 -0.51 10.13
CA LEU A 474 -20.47 -0.37 10.93
C LEU A 474 -21.44 0.66 10.34
N LEU A 475 -20.96 1.87 10.00
CA LEU A 475 -21.81 2.89 9.39
C LEU A 475 -22.35 2.44 8.03
N SER A 476 -21.52 1.75 7.26
CA SER A 476 -21.94 1.21 5.95
C SER A 476 -22.98 0.11 6.11
N SER A 477 -22.80 -0.83 7.04
CA SER A 477 -23.77 -1.91 7.30
C SER A 477 -25.13 -1.37 7.73
N ILE A 478 -25.16 -0.39 8.61
CA ILE A 478 -26.40 0.28 9.01
C ILE A 478 -27.07 0.93 7.80
N LEU A 479 -26.30 1.66 6.98
CA LEU A 479 -26.84 2.33 5.79
C LEU A 479 -27.37 1.32 4.77
N ILE A 480 -26.64 0.24 4.57
CA ILE A 480 -27.01 -0.82 3.64
C ILE A 480 -28.29 -1.50 4.12
N TRP A 481 -28.34 -1.93 5.38
CA TRP A 481 -29.52 -2.54 5.94
C TRP A 481 -30.74 -1.65 5.78
N LEU A 482 -30.59 -0.35 6.07
CA LEU A 482 -31.67 0.61 5.92
C LEU A 482 -32.14 0.75 4.46
N THR A 483 -31.19 0.85 3.52
CA THR A 483 -31.51 1.02 2.08
C THR A 483 -32.00 -0.26 1.41
N SER A 484 -31.69 -1.44 1.98
CA SER A 484 -32.20 -2.74 1.47
C SER A 484 -33.61 -3.03 1.95
N ASN A 485 -33.94 -2.65 3.20
CA ASN A 485 -35.23 -2.99 3.80
C ASN A 485 -36.31 -1.89 3.61
N TYR A 486 -35.93 -0.69 3.15
CA TYR A 486 -36.85 0.42 2.94
C TYR A 486 -36.84 0.90 1.49
N GLY A 487 -38.04 1.20 0.98
CA GLY A 487 -38.22 1.68 -0.38
C GLY A 487 -39.58 2.31 -0.61
N TRP A 488 -39.95 2.47 -1.86
CA TRP A 488 -41.23 3.01 -2.28
C TRP A 488 -42.04 1.90 -2.96
N GLN A 489 -43.10 1.43 -2.30
CA GLN A 489 -44.06 0.47 -2.86
C GLN A 489 -45.28 1.22 -3.41
N ALA A 490 -45.88 0.70 -4.50
CA ALA A 490 -47.21 1.11 -4.94
C ALA A 490 -48.22 0.57 -3.92
N GLU A 491 -49.13 1.45 -3.46
CA GLU A 491 -50.20 1.10 -2.55
C GLU A 491 -51.08 0.01 -3.18
N THR A 492 -50.77 -1.27 -2.94
CA THR A 492 -51.72 -2.36 -3.18
C THR A 492 -52.73 -2.28 -2.07
N ALA A 493 -53.98 -1.93 -2.41
CA ALA A 493 -55.08 -1.93 -1.47
C ALA A 493 -55.20 -3.31 -0.83
N THR A 494 -54.65 -3.46 0.37
CA THR A 494 -54.91 -4.59 1.26
C THR A 494 -56.38 -4.56 1.62
N ALA A 495 -57.20 -5.41 0.98
CA ALA A 495 -58.50 -5.73 1.49
C ALA A 495 -58.33 -6.39 2.86
N GLU A 496 -58.78 -5.67 3.90
CA GLU A 496 -58.92 -6.26 5.23
C GLU A 496 -59.76 -7.54 5.13
N PRO A 497 -59.40 -8.67 5.72
CA PRO A 497 -60.27 -9.80 5.83
C PRO A 497 -61.34 -9.48 6.86
N THR A 498 -62.53 -9.15 6.41
CA THR A 498 -63.74 -9.20 7.20
C THR A 498 -64.02 -10.65 7.59
N ASP A 499 -63.92 -10.94 8.85
CA ASP A 499 -64.50 -12.13 9.48
C ASP A 499 -65.98 -12.28 9.10
N ASN A 500 -66.34 -13.41 8.50
CA ASN A 500 -67.61 -14.10 8.76
C ASN A 500 -67.65 -15.47 8.14
N GLU A 501 -67.70 -16.43 9.03
CA GLU A 501 -68.26 -17.78 9.09
C GLU A 501 -68.46 -18.66 7.84
N PRO A 502 -68.34 -19.99 8.07
CA PRO A 502 -68.28 -20.98 6.99
C PRO A 502 -69.69 -21.56 6.67
N VAL A 503 -70.05 -21.63 5.40
CA VAL A 503 -71.15 -22.49 4.91
C VAL A 503 -70.66 -23.47 3.83
N ALA A 504 -71.19 -24.68 4.02
CA ALA A 504 -70.79 -25.95 3.49
C ALA A 504 -70.75 -26.10 1.97
N ALA A 505 -70.01 -27.16 1.64
CA ALA A 505 -69.85 -27.79 0.35
C ALA A 505 -71.11 -28.05 -0.45
N GLU A 506 -71.05 -27.87 -1.77
CA GLU A 506 -71.68 -28.84 -2.68
C GLU A 506 -70.96 -28.88 -4.03
N THR A 507 -70.63 -30.07 -4.38
CA THR A 507 -70.12 -30.59 -5.64
C THR A 507 -71.10 -30.41 -6.75
N VAL A 508 -70.63 -29.98 -7.96
CA VAL A 508 -71.04 -30.55 -9.27
C VAL A 508 -70.06 -30.08 -10.37
N ALA A 509 -69.49 -30.99 -11.12
CA ALA A 509 -68.78 -30.83 -12.36
C ALA A 509 -69.72 -31.02 -13.54
N PRO A 510 -69.31 -31.11 -14.83
CA PRO A 510 -68.84 -30.03 -15.71
C PRO A 510 -69.76 -29.91 -16.95
N ASP A 511 -69.67 -28.87 -17.76
CA ASP A 511 -69.81 -28.97 -19.21
C ASP A 511 -69.50 -27.67 -20.00
N GLU A 512 -68.71 -27.87 -20.97
CA GLU A 512 -68.56 -27.30 -22.32
C GLU A 512 -69.33 -26.01 -22.73
N LYS A 513 -68.61 -25.02 -23.22
CA LYS A 513 -68.53 -24.62 -24.64
C LYS A 513 -67.88 -23.23 -24.85
N ALA A 514 -67.09 -23.18 -25.88
CA ALA A 514 -66.33 -22.05 -26.40
C ALA A 514 -67.13 -20.92 -27.06
N ALA A 515 -66.45 -19.76 -27.15
CA ALA A 515 -66.36 -18.72 -28.17
C ALA A 515 -67.01 -17.37 -27.82
N PRO A 516 -66.62 -16.28 -28.51
CA PRO A 516 -65.26 -15.81 -28.85
C PRO A 516 -64.98 -14.37 -28.31
N ALA A 517 -63.76 -13.90 -28.58
CA ALA A 517 -63.20 -12.60 -28.27
C ALA A 517 -64.04 -11.36 -28.71
N ASP A 518 -64.01 -10.34 -27.86
CA ASP A 518 -64.10 -8.96 -28.34
C ASP A 518 -63.28 -8.01 -27.40
N GLU A 519 -62.50 -7.24 -28.06
CA GLU A 519 -61.84 -5.97 -27.76
C GLU A 519 -61.56 -5.59 -26.28
N ALA A 520 -60.28 -5.70 -25.94
CA ALA A 520 -59.70 -5.05 -24.76
C ALA A 520 -59.65 -3.53 -25.00
N ALA A 521 -60.34 -2.78 -24.18
CA ALA A 521 -60.08 -1.36 -23.95
C ALA A 521 -58.76 -1.21 -23.21
N PRO A 522 -57.98 -0.13 -23.47
CA PRO A 522 -56.73 0.07 -22.78
C PRO A 522 -56.99 0.36 -21.30
N ALA A 523 -56.31 -0.39 -20.43
CA ALA A 523 -56.27 -0.12 -19.00
C ALA A 523 -55.59 1.25 -18.79
N GLU A 524 -56.33 2.20 -18.28
CA GLU A 524 -55.75 3.40 -17.70
C GLU A 524 -54.80 2.99 -16.57
N GLU A 525 -53.53 3.31 -16.72
CA GLU A 525 -52.54 3.28 -15.63
C GLU A 525 -53.01 4.29 -14.55
N THR A 526 -53.74 3.81 -13.57
CA THR A 526 -53.89 4.50 -12.30
C THR A 526 -52.53 4.54 -11.64
N ALA A 527 -51.85 5.68 -11.71
CA ALA A 527 -50.64 5.94 -10.95
C ALA A 527 -50.95 5.77 -9.45
N GLY A 528 -50.69 4.57 -8.92
CA GLY A 528 -50.81 4.27 -7.52
C GLY A 528 -49.91 5.22 -6.72
N LYS A 529 -50.42 5.78 -5.64
CA LYS A 529 -49.63 6.59 -4.71
C LYS A 529 -48.45 5.77 -4.21
N MET A 530 -47.26 6.22 -4.48
CA MET A 530 -46.03 5.61 -3.92
C MET A 530 -45.99 5.92 -2.42
N VAL A 531 -45.98 4.89 -1.58
CA VAL A 531 -45.84 5.00 -0.13
C VAL A 531 -44.44 4.50 0.26
N PHE A 532 -43.75 5.27 1.07
CA PHE A 532 -42.46 4.88 1.60
C PHE A 532 -42.67 3.98 2.82
N GLY A 533 -42.14 2.76 2.79
CA GLY A 533 -42.28 1.79 3.87
C GLY A 533 -41.25 0.67 3.81
N ALA A 534 -41.44 -0.32 4.68
CA ALA A 534 -40.69 -1.56 4.57
C ALA A 534 -41.09 -2.29 3.28
N VAL A 535 -40.13 -2.90 2.60
CA VAL A 535 -40.31 -3.47 1.26
C VAL A 535 -40.06 -4.97 1.34
N ASP A 536 -41.00 -5.76 0.84
CA ASP A 536 -40.90 -7.22 0.77
C ASP A 536 -40.05 -7.64 -0.44
N ASP A 537 -40.08 -6.84 -1.55
CA ASP A 537 -39.27 -7.10 -2.73
C ASP A 537 -38.10 -6.12 -2.83
N MET A 538 -36.89 -6.67 -2.94
CA MET A 538 -35.66 -5.86 -3.04
C MET A 538 -35.61 -4.97 -4.29
N ASP A 539 -36.36 -5.29 -5.34
CA ASP A 539 -36.46 -4.46 -6.56
C ASP A 539 -37.03 -3.07 -6.26
N ASP A 540 -37.95 -2.97 -5.32
CA ASP A 540 -38.58 -1.73 -4.86
C ASP A 540 -37.81 -1.01 -3.76
N SER A 541 -36.74 -1.61 -3.24
CA SER A 541 -35.88 -0.99 -2.22
C SER A 541 -35.15 0.24 -2.75
N MET A 542 -34.75 1.12 -1.84
CA MET A 542 -33.88 2.26 -2.20
C MET A 542 -32.60 1.78 -2.88
N LEU A 543 -32.05 0.64 -2.44
CA LEU A 543 -30.86 0.05 -2.99
C LEU A 543 -31.09 -0.50 -4.40
N GLY A 544 -32.19 -1.19 -4.66
CA GLY A 544 -32.58 -1.68 -5.99
C GLY A 544 -32.76 -0.55 -7.00
N ARG A 545 -33.46 0.52 -6.61
CA ARG A 545 -33.63 1.71 -7.46
C ARG A 545 -32.33 2.45 -7.72
N ALA A 546 -31.48 2.60 -6.72
CA ALA A 546 -30.14 3.18 -6.90
C ALA A 546 -29.27 2.32 -7.82
N GLY A 547 -29.37 1.00 -7.69
CA GLY A 547 -28.71 0.02 -8.56
C GLY A 547 -29.20 0.15 -10.00
N SER A 548 -30.51 0.20 -10.22
CA SER A 548 -31.12 0.36 -11.55
C SER A 548 -30.73 1.68 -12.22
N PHE A 549 -30.59 2.76 -11.45
CA PHE A 549 -30.08 4.05 -11.96
C PHE A 549 -28.62 3.95 -12.42
N ALA A 550 -27.78 3.18 -11.72
CA ALA A 550 -26.37 3.00 -12.04
C ALA A 550 -26.10 1.90 -13.07
N ALA A 551 -27.02 0.92 -13.23
CA ALA A 551 -26.88 -0.23 -14.11
C ALA A 551 -26.50 0.11 -15.57
N PRO A 552 -27.02 1.18 -16.21
CA PRO A 552 -26.65 1.55 -17.58
C PRO A 552 -25.16 1.81 -17.77
N ILE A 553 -24.42 2.17 -16.72
CA ILE A 553 -22.96 2.40 -16.76
C ILE A 553 -22.24 1.08 -17.06
N PHE A 554 -22.76 -0.04 -16.53
CA PHE A 554 -22.16 -1.36 -16.65
C PHE A 554 -22.71 -2.19 -17.83
N LYS A 555 -23.73 -1.72 -18.51
CA LYS A 555 -24.31 -2.38 -19.70
C LYS A 555 -23.26 -2.65 -20.79
N PRO A 556 -22.32 -1.74 -21.13
CA PRO A 556 -21.27 -2.03 -22.11
C PRO A 556 -20.30 -3.14 -21.68
N LEU A 557 -20.26 -3.48 -20.39
CA LEU A 557 -19.42 -4.52 -19.81
C LEU A 557 -20.12 -5.88 -19.70
N GLY A 558 -21.43 -5.95 -20.05
CA GLY A 558 -22.22 -7.18 -20.07
C GLY A 558 -22.94 -7.51 -18.76
N PHE A 559 -22.80 -6.70 -17.72
CA PHE A 559 -23.50 -6.91 -16.44
C PHE A 559 -24.32 -5.67 -16.04
N GLY A 560 -25.03 -5.12 -16.99
CA GLY A 560 -25.87 -3.91 -16.83
C GLY A 560 -27.21 -4.15 -16.15
N ASP A 561 -27.30 -5.12 -15.26
CA ASP A 561 -28.41 -5.35 -14.36
C ASP A 561 -28.17 -4.71 -13.00
N TRP A 562 -29.25 -4.43 -12.24
CA TRP A 562 -29.14 -3.76 -10.95
C TRP A 562 -28.46 -4.64 -9.89
N LYS A 563 -28.68 -5.99 -9.89
CA LYS A 563 -28.12 -6.92 -8.91
C LYS A 563 -26.58 -6.96 -8.95
N PRO A 564 -25.90 -7.22 -10.09
CA PRO A 564 -24.45 -7.13 -10.19
C PRO A 564 -23.91 -5.71 -9.92
N THR A 565 -24.72 -4.67 -10.27
CA THR A 565 -24.34 -3.27 -10.01
C THR A 565 -24.28 -2.99 -8.51
N VAL A 566 -25.32 -3.37 -7.78
CA VAL A 566 -25.36 -3.26 -6.32
C VAL A 566 -24.24 -4.05 -5.70
N ALA A 567 -24.03 -5.31 -6.08
CA ALA A 567 -22.92 -6.13 -5.58
C ALA A 567 -21.56 -5.46 -5.81
N THR A 568 -21.36 -4.82 -6.97
CA THR A 568 -20.13 -4.06 -7.25
C THR A 568 -19.94 -2.86 -6.30
N VAL A 569 -21.00 -2.10 -6.03
CA VAL A 569 -20.95 -0.95 -5.10
C VAL A 569 -20.71 -1.42 -3.68
N MET A 570 -21.36 -2.49 -3.26
CA MET A 570 -21.18 -3.12 -1.95
C MET A 570 -19.76 -3.65 -1.76
N GLY A 571 -19.17 -4.20 -2.81
CA GLY A 571 -17.77 -4.60 -2.84
C GLY A 571 -16.76 -3.46 -2.64
N LEU A 572 -17.18 -2.19 -2.61
CA LEU A 572 -16.33 -1.09 -2.15
C LEU A 572 -16.27 -1.00 -0.63
N VAL A 573 -17.29 -1.45 0.08
CA VAL A 573 -17.28 -1.52 1.54
C VAL A 573 -16.30 -2.60 1.98
N ALA A 574 -16.58 -3.84 1.56
CA ALA A 574 -15.71 -5.00 1.73
C ALA A 574 -15.87 -5.90 0.50
N LYS A 575 -14.78 -6.48 0.00
CA LYS A 575 -14.84 -7.27 -1.25
C LYS A 575 -15.57 -8.61 -1.09
N GLU A 576 -15.54 -9.17 0.07
CA GLU A 576 -16.32 -10.38 0.46
C GLU A 576 -17.83 -10.15 0.39
N GLU A 577 -18.30 -8.94 0.67
CA GLU A 577 -19.74 -8.59 0.60
C GLU A 577 -20.35 -8.77 -0.79
N VAL A 578 -19.55 -8.81 -1.83
CA VAL A 578 -20.02 -9.13 -3.18
C VAL A 578 -20.72 -10.50 -3.18
N VAL A 579 -20.14 -11.49 -2.51
CA VAL A 579 -20.67 -12.86 -2.47
C VAL A 579 -21.94 -12.91 -1.62
N ASN A 580 -21.91 -12.28 -0.46
CA ASN A 580 -23.07 -12.22 0.44
C ASN A 580 -24.28 -11.55 -0.26
N VAL A 581 -24.03 -10.45 -0.97
CA VAL A 581 -25.07 -9.76 -1.75
C VAL A 581 -25.63 -10.64 -2.86
N PHE A 582 -24.78 -11.39 -3.57
CA PHE A 582 -25.26 -12.34 -4.58
C PHE A 582 -26.13 -13.44 -3.95
N GLY A 583 -25.72 -13.98 -2.80
CA GLY A 583 -26.52 -14.96 -2.08
C GLY A 583 -27.92 -14.46 -1.74
N VAL A 584 -28.00 -13.26 -1.16
CA VAL A 584 -29.28 -12.65 -0.79
C VAL A 584 -30.12 -12.29 -2.02
N LEU A 585 -29.51 -11.63 -3.06
CA LEU A 585 -30.26 -11.15 -4.23
C LEU A 585 -30.73 -12.24 -5.19
N TYR A 586 -30.09 -13.40 -5.18
CA TYR A 586 -30.48 -14.52 -6.03
C TYR A 586 -31.18 -15.65 -5.25
N SER A 587 -31.52 -15.41 -3.96
CA SER A 587 -32.19 -16.37 -3.08
C SER A 587 -31.49 -17.75 -3.06
N THR A 588 -30.17 -17.73 -3.15
CA THR A 588 -29.36 -18.93 -2.95
C THR A 588 -29.18 -19.11 -1.46
N ASP A 589 -29.43 -20.31 -0.91
CA ASP A 589 -29.11 -20.66 0.47
C ASP A 589 -27.59 -20.60 0.65
N THR A 590 -27.09 -19.40 0.96
CA THR A 590 -25.64 -19.15 1.13
C THR A 590 -25.19 -19.37 2.57
N ASP A 591 -26.09 -19.65 3.48
CA ASP A 591 -25.77 -19.94 4.89
C ASP A 591 -24.86 -21.19 5.03
N ASP A 592 -24.91 -22.13 4.05
CA ASP A 592 -24.02 -23.29 3.98
C ASP A 592 -22.83 -23.13 2.99
N MET A 593 -22.73 -21.99 2.31
CA MET A 593 -21.64 -21.74 1.35
C MET A 593 -20.39 -21.17 2.04
N ASP A 594 -19.79 -21.96 2.90
CA ASP A 594 -18.43 -21.68 3.36
C ASP A 594 -17.46 -21.79 2.18
N THR A 595 -16.64 -20.76 2.00
CA THR A 595 -15.65 -20.65 0.89
C THR A 595 -14.67 -21.84 0.88
N ALA A 596 -14.51 -22.54 1.99
CA ALA A 596 -13.70 -23.74 2.11
C ALA A 596 -14.40 -24.96 1.49
N THR A 597 -15.72 -25.09 1.66
CA THR A 597 -16.53 -26.18 1.08
C THR A 597 -16.68 -26.05 -0.43
N LEU A 598 -16.67 -24.83 -0.98
CA LEU A 598 -16.64 -24.61 -2.43
C LEU A 598 -15.33 -25.10 -3.09
N LEU A 599 -14.29 -25.32 -2.31
CA LEU A 599 -12.97 -25.77 -2.78
C LEU A 599 -12.66 -27.23 -2.44
N GLU A 600 -13.36 -27.86 -1.48
CA GLU A 600 -12.89 -29.14 -0.91
C GLU A 600 -13.78 -30.33 -1.08
N GLU A 601 -14.88 -30.50 -1.62
CA GLU A 601 -15.62 -31.77 -1.73
C GLU A 601 -17.16 -31.67 -1.57
N GLY A 602 -17.80 -30.74 -2.19
CA GLY A 602 -19.24 -30.84 -2.39
C GLY A 602 -19.56 -31.67 -3.63
N ASP A 603 -20.60 -32.49 -3.58
CA ASP A 603 -21.16 -33.10 -4.79
C ASP A 603 -21.41 -32.01 -5.84
N ALA A 604 -20.64 -32.04 -6.92
CA ALA A 604 -20.65 -31.03 -7.99
C ALA A 604 -22.05 -30.68 -8.49
N ALA A 605 -23.00 -31.64 -8.38
CA ALA A 605 -24.39 -31.47 -8.76
C ALA A 605 -25.20 -30.55 -7.83
N GLN A 606 -24.97 -30.60 -6.50
CA GLN A 606 -25.67 -29.73 -5.53
C GLN A 606 -25.18 -28.29 -5.59
N ILE A 607 -23.85 -28.09 -5.80
CA ILE A 607 -23.25 -26.78 -5.99
C ILE A 607 -23.75 -26.15 -7.31
N GLU A 608 -23.88 -26.95 -8.36
CA GLU A 608 -24.34 -26.50 -9.68
C GLU A 608 -25.80 -26.02 -9.64
N GLU A 609 -26.68 -26.72 -8.87
CA GLU A 609 -28.08 -26.37 -8.70
C GLU A 609 -28.26 -25.09 -7.88
N GLY A 610 -27.50 -24.88 -6.80
CA GLY A 610 -27.53 -23.66 -5.97
C GLY A 610 -26.98 -22.43 -6.66
N LEU A 611 -26.03 -22.55 -7.58
CA LEU A 611 -25.42 -21.44 -8.33
C LEU A 611 -26.15 -21.13 -9.67
N SER A 612 -27.10 -21.93 -10.06
CA SER A 612 -27.88 -21.78 -11.29
C SER A 612 -28.57 -20.41 -11.43
N PRO A 613 -29.19 -19.82 -10.38
CA PRO A 613 -29.83 -18.52 -10.47
C PRO A 613 -28.85 -17.37 -10.80
N ILE A 614 -27.64 -17.42 -10.29
CA ILE A 614 -26.57 -16.44 -10.59
C ILE A 614 -26.18 -16.55 -12.07
N ALA A 615 -26.00 -17.77 -12.56
CA ALA A 615 -25.67 -18.01 -13.96
C ALA A 615 -26.79 -17.55 -14.91
N GLN A 616 -28.05 -17.74 -14.52
CA GLN A 616 -29.21 -17.25 -15.27
C GLN A 616 -29.23 -15.71 -15.30
N GLY A 617 -29.05 -15.05 -14.17
CA GLY A 617 -29.02 -13.57 -14.11
C GLY A 617 -27.94 -12.96 -15.00
N PHE A 618 -26.74 -13.53 -15.03
CA PHE A 618 -25.70 -13.07 -15.96
C PHE A 618 -26.05 -13.37 -17.42
N ASN A 619 -26.73 -14.48 -17.73
CA ASN A 619 -27.17 -14.79 -19.08
C ASN A 619 -28.26 -13.82 -19.56
N GLU A 620 -29.24 -13.50 -18.72
CA GLU A 620 -30.29 -12.52 -19.01
C GLU A 620 -29.72 -11.11 -19.23
N ALA A 621 -28.82 -10.66 -18.32
CA ALA A 621 -28.17 -9.35 -18.43
C ALA A 621 -27.30 -9.18 -19.67
N SER A 622 -26.84 -10.28 -20.29
CA SER A 622 -25.87 -10.31 -21.39
C SER A 622 -26.39 -10.91 -22.70
N ASP A 623 -27.68 -11.06 -22.87
CA ASP A 623 -28.29 -11.67 -24.08
C ASP A 623 -27.70 -13.08 -24.41
N GLY A 624 -27.52 -13.92 -23.38
CA GLY A 624 -27.02 -15.30 -23.52
C GLY A 624 -25.48 -15.45 -23.46
N HIS A 625 -24.74 -14.38 -23.13
CA HIS A 625 -23.27 -14.39 -23.00
C HIS A 625 -22.80 -14.36 -21.55
N GLY A 626 -23.51 -14.99 -20.62
CA GLY A 626 -23.30 -14.89 -19.16
C GLY A 626 -21.89 -15.23 -18.72
N LYS A 627 -21.23 -16.24 -19.29
CA LYS A 627 -19.84 -16.59 -18.94
C LYS A 627 -18.87 -15.45 -19.17
N LEU A 628 -19.01 -14.76 -20.29
CA LEU A 628 -18.14 -13.63 -20.64
C LEU A 628 -18.45 -12.40 -19.78
N ALA A 629 -19.73 -12.15 -19.51
CA ALA A 629 -20.20 -11.06 -18.64
C ALA A 629 -19.71 -11.25 -17.20
N ALA A 630 -19.84 -12.45 -16.64
CA ALA A 630 -19.36 -12.77 -15.31
C ALA A 630 -17.83 -12.68 -15.19
N PHE A 631 -17.11 -13.11 -16.23
CA PHE A 631 -15.66 -12.93 -16.28
C PHE A 631 -15.26 -11.45 -16.30
N ALA A 632 -15.97 -10.60 -17.07
CA ALA A 632 -15.77 -9.16 -17.11
C ALA A 632 -16.11 -8.51 -15.76
N PHE A 633 -17.20 -8.93 -15.10
CA PHE A 633 -17.57 -8.52 -13.75
C PHE A 633 -16.47 -8.84 -12.73
N MET A 634 -15.96 -10.07 -12.75
CA MET A 634 -14.85 -10.49 -11.90
C MET A 634 -13.62 -9.61 -12.12
N LEU A 635 -13.23 -9.36 -13.37
CA LEU A 635 -12.08 -8.52 -13.70
C LEU A 635 -12.27 -7.08 -13.23
N PHE A 636 -13.48 -6.53 -13.40
CA PHE A 636 -13.78 -5.18 -12.92
C PHE A 636 -13.61 -5.10 -11.39
N ASN A 637 -14.21 -6.03 -10.64
CA ASN A 637 -14.11 -6.06 -9.18
C ASN A 637 -12.69 -6.36 -8.67
N LEU A 638 -11.91 -7.09 -9.46
CA LEU A 638 -10.50 -7.36 -9.17
C LEU A 638 -9.64 -6.09 -9.27
N LEU A 639 -9.84 -5.27 -10.31
CA LEU A 639 -8.97 -4.16 -10.67
C LEU A 639 -9.50 -2.78 -10.22
N CYS A 640 -10.79 -2.65 -9.90
CA CYS A 640 -11.37 -1.38 -9.45
C CYS A 640 -10.83 -0.96 -8.08
N ALA A 641 -11.31 0.18 -7.58
CA ALA A 641 -10.96 0.67 -6.25
C ALA A 641 -11.10 -0.44 -5.19
N PRO A 642 -10.13 -0.56 -4.27
CA PRO A 642 -10.17 -1.56 -3.21
C PRO A 642 -11.25 -1.21 -2.17
N CYS A 643 -11.43 -2.06 -1.15
CA CYS A 643 -12.33 -1.82 -0.04
C CYS A 643 -12.03 -0.50 0.70
N PHE A 644 -13.02 0.06 1.40
CA PHE A 644 -12.88 1.33 2.12
C PHE A 644 -11.71 1.35 3.11
N ALA A 645 -11.42 0.23 3.75
CA ALA A 645 -10.25 0.12 4.63
C ALA A 645 -8.93 0.38 3.87
N ALA A 646 -8.78 -0.19 2.68
CA ALA A 646 -7.60 0.03 1.84
C ALA A 646 -7.60 1.44 1.21
N MET A 647 -8.76 2.00 0.84
CA MET A 647 -8.85 3.41 0.42
C MET A 647 -8.45 4.37 1.54
N GLY A 648 -8.80 4.05 2.79
CA GLY A 648 -8.33 4.77 3.98
C GLY A 648 -6.81 4.73 4.14
N ALA A 649 -6.20 3.57 3.86
CA ALA A 649 -4.73 3.43 3.84
C ALA A 649 -4.11 4.26 2.70
N ILE A 650 -4.68 4.22 1.48
CA ILE A 650 -4.25 5.04 0.34
C ILE A 650 -4.30 6.54 0.71
N LYS A 651 -5.40 7.01 1.30
CA LYS A 651 -5.55 8.40 1.75
C LYS A 651 -4.43 8.82 2.73
N ARG A 652 -4.10 7.94 3.66
CA ARG A 652 -3.07 8.21 4.67
C ARG A 652 -1.68 8.24 4.06
N GLU A 653 -1.34 7.25 3.22
CA GLU A 653 0.01 7.14 2.66
C GLU A 653 0.27 8.17 1.54
N MET A 654 -0.76 8.57 0.81
CA MET A 654 -0.67 9.68 -0.17
C MET A 654 -0.54 11.05 0.50
N ASN A 655 -1.05 11.20 1.73
CA ASN A 655 -1.08 12.46 2.50
C ASN A 655 -1.49 13.70 1.69
N ASN A 656 -2.31 13.51 0.66
CA ASN A 656 -2.80 14.55 -0.24
C ASN A 656 -4.10 14.12 -0.91
N ALA A 657 -5.17 14.90 -0.73
CA ALA A 657 -6.49 14.58 -1.24
C ALA A 657 -6.52 14.45 -2.77
N LYS A 658 -5.81 15.32 -3.51
CA LYS A 658 -5.73 15.25 -4.99
C LYS A 658 -5.13 13.93 -5.47
N TRP A 659 -4.04 13.48 -4.86
CA TRP A 659 -3.40 12.22 -5.19
C TRP A 659 -4.23 11.00 -4.79
N THR A 660 -4.96 11.09 -3.68
CA THR A 660 -5.89 10.03 -3.24
C THR A 660 -7.00 9.81 -4.26
N TRP A 661 -7.70 10.89 -4.65
CA TRP A 661 -8.77 10.80 -5.64
C TRP A 661 -8.26 10.40 -7.02
N PHE A 662 -7.07 10.86 -7.40
CA PHE A 662 -6.42 10.44 -8.64
C PHE A 662 -6.12 8.94 -8.62
N ALA A 663 -5.60 8.39 -7.52
CA ALA A 663 -5.31 6.96 -7.39
C ALA A 663 -6.59 6.12 -7.51
N ILE A 664 -7.65 6.47 -6.77
CA ILE A 664 -8.94 5.77 -6.80
C ILE A 664 -9.57 5.87 -8.20
N GLY A 665 -9.61 7.07 -8.78
CA GLY A 665 -10.15 7.29 -10.12
C GLY A 665 -9.39 6.51 -11.19
N TYR A 666 -8.06 6.49 -11.11
CA TYR A 666 -7.22 5.70 -12.01
C TYR A 666 -7.55 4.21 -11.95
N GLN A 667 -7.70 3.65 -10.77
CA GLN A 667 -8.04 2.23 -10.58
C GLN A 667 -9.42 1.90 -11.17
N CYS A 668 -10.44 2.72 -10.91
CA CYS A 668 -11.78 2.51 -11.48
C CYS A 668 -11.80 2.62 -13.01
N VAL A 669 -11.16 3.65 -13.58
CA VAL A 669 -11.10 3.84 -15.03
C VAL A 669 -10.32 2.71 -15.69
N PHE A 670 -9.20 2.30 -15.12
CA PHE A 670 -8.40 1.20 -15.64
C PHE A 670 -9.18 -0.13 -15.62
N ALA A 671 -9.87 -0.43 -14.51
CA ALA A 671 -10.71 -1.61 -14.39
C ALA A 671 -11.82 -1.61 -15.44
N TYR A 672 -12.49 -0.46 -15.63
CA TYR A 672 -13.53 -0.30 -16.64
C TYR A 672 -13.00 -0.54 -18.06
N CYS A 673 -11.85 0.04 -18.39
CA CYS A 673 -11.21 -0.15 -19.70
C CYS A 673 -10.86 -1.63 -19.96
N VAL A 674 -10.29 -2.32 -18.97
CA VAL A 674 -9.94 -3.75 -19.10
C VAL A 674 -11.19 -4.61 -19.26
N ALA A 675 -12.21 -4.43 -18.42
CA ALA A 675 -13.46 -5.18 -18.50
C ALA A 675 -14.19 -4.93 -19.83
N LEU A 676 -14.24 -3.68 -20.29
CA LEU A 676 -14.84 -3.31 -21.58
C LEU A 676 -14.13 -4.02 -22.75
N VAL A 677 -12.81 -3.97 -22.78
CA VAL A 677 -12.00 -4.60 -23.82
C VAL A 677 -12.24 -6.12 -23.84
N VAL A 678 -12.21 -6.77 -22.66
CA VAL A 678 -12.39 -8.22 -22.56
C VAL A 678 -13.80 -8.63 -23.00
N TYR A 679 -14.84 -7.95 -22.54
CA TYR A 679 -16.22 -8.27 -22.87
C TYR A 679 -16.51 -8.03 -24.35
N GLN A 680 -16.25 -6.83 -24.86
CA GLN A 680 -16.62 -6.46 -26.23
C GLN A 680 -15.80 -7.18 -27.29
N LEU A 681 -14.51 -7.44 -27.05
CA LEU A 681 -13.72 -8.27 -27.96
C LEU A 681 -14.12 -9.74 -27.89
N GLY A 682 -14.49 -10.23 -26.69
CA GLY A 682 -15.03 -11.58 -26.53
C GLY A 682 -16.29 -11.77 -27.36
N LEU A 683 -17.24 -10.84 -27.35
CA LEU A 683 -18.43 -10.85 -28.21
C LEU A 683 -18.08 -10.84 -29.70
N LEU A 684 -17.11 -10.02 -30.09
CA LEU A 684 -16.65 -9.97 -31.48
C LEU A 684 -16.07 -11.32 -31.96
N PHE A 685 -15.28 -12.00 -31.10
CA PHE A 685 -14.75 -13.34 -31.41
C PHE A 685 -15.82 -14.42 -31.45
N MET A 686 -16.93 -14.24 -30.71
CA MET A 686 -18.10 -15.16 -30.75
C MET A 686 -19.01 -14.89 -31.96
N GLY A 687 -18.72 -13.89 -32.79
CA GLY A 687 -19.49 -13.55 -33.98
C GLY A 687 -20.73 -12.69 -33.73
N CYS A 688 -20.89 -12.12 -32.54
CA CYS A 688 -21.91 -11.14 -32.23
C CYS A 688 -21.56 -9.82 -32.91
N GLY A 689 -22.45 -9.26 -33.69
CA GLY A 689 -22.24 -8.12 -34.59
C GLY A 689 -21.47 -6.94 -34.00
N PHE A 690 -21.03 -6.03 -34.88
CA PHE A 690 -20.24 -4.85 -34.50
C PHE A 690 -21.15 -3.76 -33.91
N THR A 691 -20.95 -3.38 -32.65
CA THR A 691 -21.69 -2.35 -31.95
C THR A 691 -20.86 -1.09 -31.68
N ALA A 692 -21.49 0.03 -31.29
CA ALA A 692 -20.79 1.24 -30.86
C ALA A 692 -19.85 0.96 -29.67
N ALA A 693 -20.23 0.08 -28.75
CA ALA A 693 -19.42 -0.33 -27.63
C ALA A 693 -18.18 -1.13 -28.06
N THR A 694 -18.31 -1.99 -29.10
CA THR A 694 -17.18 -2.69 -29.70
C THR A 694 -16.18 -1.73 -30.33
N ALA A 695 -16.68 -0.70 -31.04
CA ALA A 695 -15.81 0.34 -31.58
C ALA A 695 -15.06 1.07 -30.47
N ALA A 696 -15.75 1.45 -29.39
CA ALA A 696 -15.13 2.07 -28.22
C ALA A 696 -14.06 1.17 -27.57
N ALA A 697 -14.30 -0.13 -27.43
CA ALA A 697 -13.35 -1.08 -26.89
C ALA A 697 -12.08 -1.19 -27.75
N ILE A 698 -12.22 -1.20 -29.10
CA ILE A 698 -11.08 -1.21 -30.01
C ILE A 698 -10.26 0.07 -29.86
N VAL A 699 -10.91 1.24 -29.78
CA VAL A 699 -10.22 2.51 -29.54
C VAL A 699 -9.48 2.50 -28.21
N VAL A 700 -10.12 2.01 -27.14
CA VAL A 700 -9.50 1.89 -25.81
C VAL A 700 -8.28 0.97 -25.88
N LEU A 701 -8.41 -0.20 -26.53
CA LEU A 701 -7.29 -1.13 -26.70
C LEU A 701 -6.16 -0.48 -27.51
N ALA A 702 -6.47 0.21 -28.59
CA ALA A 702 -5.46 0.92 -29.40
C ALA A 702 -4.73 2.00 -28.58
N VAL A 703 -5.45 2.75 -27.76
CA VAL A 703 -4.87 3.75 -26.84
C VAL A 703 -4.00 3.05 -25.78
N MET A 704 -4.45 1.96 -25.19
CA MET A 704 -3.66 1.20 -24.21
C MET A 704 -2.37 0.67 -24.83
N LEU A 705 -2.44 0.08 -26.03
CA LEU A 705 -1.27 -0.40 -26.77
C LEU A 705 -0.34 0.75 -27.18
N TYR A 706 -0.88 1.88 -27.64
CA TYR A 706 -0.10 3.06 -27.94
C TYR A 706 0.66 3.57 -26.71
N LEU A 707 -0.01 3.69 -25.55
CA LEU A 707 0.63 4.09 -24.29
C LEU A 707 1.72 3.11 -23.85
N LEU A 708 1.50 1.81 -24.08
CA LEU A 708 2.48 0.77 -23.77
C LEU A 708 3.71 0.84 -24.71
N LEU A 709 3.50 1.01 -26.01
CA LEU A 709 4.56 0.95 -27.01
C LEU A 709 5.26 2.29 -27.25
N ARG A 710 4.64 3.41 -26.89
CA ARG A 710 5.21 4.75 -27.01
C ARG A 710 6.58 4.81 -26.33
N LYS A 711 7.60 5.33 -27.03
CA LYS A 711 8.90 5.63 -26.42
C LYS A 711 8.69 6.62 -25.25
N ASN A 712 9.51 6.50 -24.22
CA ASN A 712 9.43 7.42 -23.08
C ASN A 712 9.92 8.82 -23.52
N PRO A 713 9.06 9.85 -23.57
CA PRO A 713 9.45 11.17 -24.06
C PRO A 713 10.36 11.94 -23.07
N TYR A 714 10.53 11.43 -21.86
CA TYR A 714 11.23 12.13 -20.77
C TYR A 714 12.61 11.53 -20.44
N ASN A 715 13.06 10.46 -21.13
CA ASN A 715 14.40 9.89 -20.91
C ASN A 715 15.53 10.72 -21.52
N GLU A 716 15.22 11.52 -22.55
CA GLU A 716 16.24 12.30 -23.27
C GLU A 716 16.44 13.70 -22.67
N GLU A 717 15.42 14.30 -22.04
CA GLU A 717 15.51 15.64 -21.44
C GLU A 717 16.38 15.71 -20.18
N HIS A 718 16.55 14.61 -19.43
CA HIS A 718 17.39 14.62 -18.24
C HIS A 718 18.87 14.38 -18.51
N LEU A 719 19.23 13.72 -19.59
CA LEU A 719 20.64 13.61 -20.02
C LEU A 719 21.14 14.91 -20.63
N ASP A 720 20.31 15.61 -21.41
CA ASP A 720 20.70 16.87 -22.05
C ASP A 720 20.74 18.08 -21.09
N GLN A 721 19.96 18.05 -19.98
CA GLN A 721 20.04 19.08 -18.94
C GLN A 721 21.28 18.93 -18.05
N LYS A 722 21.78 17.72 -17.82
CA LYS A 722 23.06 17.49 -17.11
C LYS A 722 24.29 17.85 -17.95
N VAL A 723 24.15 17.96 -19.26
CA VAL A 723 25.25 18.31 -20.20
C VAL A 723 25.23 19.81 -20.58
N ARG A 724 24.15 20.54 -20.27
CA ARG A 724 23.98 21.96 -20.66
C ARG A 724 23.97 22.96 -19.48
N VAL A 725 24.36 22.53 -18.27
CA VAL A 725 24.52 23.48 -17.12
C VAL A 725 25.97 23.63 -16.78
#